data_b2f0545a44e2c1a062d665f09cb147f8
#
_entry.id   b2f0545a44e2c1a062d665f09cb147f8
#
_cell.length_a   1.000
_cell.length_b   1.000
_cell.length_c   1.000
_cell.angle_alpha   90.00
_cell.angle_beta   90.00
_cell.angle_gamma   90.00
#
_symmetry.space_group_name_H-M   'P 1'
#
loop_
_entity.id
_entity.type
_entity.pdbx_description
1 polymer ?
#
loop_
_entity_poly.entity_id
_entity_poly.type
_entity_poly.pdbx_seq_one_letter_code
_entity_poly.pdbx_strand_id
1 'polypeptide(L)'
;MAEKKYKESEANFPLYLFHEGTNRNIYEYFGAHPEKSGDGEGYIFRVWAPHAQRVSVVGDFNGWDENSNVMHRVATDHEVFELFIAGLKQYDNYKYCITTANGNRILKADPIAFHAETAPETASKLYDLSGYRWNDKQYFEELSQKNVYSSPMNTYEVNLLSWKRHADGNFLSYRDLAKELVPYVKEMGYTHVEFMPVTEFPFEGSWGYQVTGYFAVTSRLGTPHDFMYLVDSFHKAGIGVILDWVPAHFPKDAHGLYEFDGQPLYESSQWDRMEHKSWGTRRFDYGRNEILSFLISSACFFFEKYHIDGLRVDAVASMLYLDYDKRDGEWQPNIYGENKNLEAIAFLRKLNEAVFLRFPYALMIAEESTAWGLVTKPGSVGGLGFNFKWNMGWMNDMLSYTSLNPFFRMNNHNKLTFSMMYAFSENYVLPISHDEVVHGKCSLINKMPGTYEEKFAGVRAFLGYMMAHPGKKLNFMGYEFGQFKEWDYHEGLEFFLRDQYELHGKLSEYNRALNEYYKATPAMYEVEDSWAGFEWLAADDADRNIVSFIRRDKNGGEVIVLASFSGADATDYLLGVNKRGKYRIVFSSDDTKFGGEGKLNKKVLTAVKRPSHGKEYSVPIDVPKLCCLYLVREDTPSRTKSGKKAQTDKGITA
;
A
#
# COMPACT_ATOMS: atom_id res chain seq x y z
N MET A 1 14.40 -36.81 34.08
CA MET A 1 15.56 -35.93 33.74
C MET A 1 15.70 -35.68 32.25
N ALA A 2 15.45 -36.65 31.34
CA ALA A 2 15.56 -36.44 29.90
C ALA A 2 14.43 -35.53 29.32
N GLU A 3 13.18 -35.70 29.79
CA GLU A 3 12.07 -34.86 29.37
C GLU A 3 12.21 -33.39 29.76
N LYS A 4 12.74 -33.11 30.95
CA LYS A 4 12.99 -31.76 31.43
C LYS A 4 14.09 -31.06 30.62
N LYS A 5 15.14 -31.83 30.25
CA LYS A 5 16.24 -31.33 29.40
C LYS A 5 15.76 -31.02 27.95
N TYR A 6 14.86 -31.83 27.44
CA TYR A 6 14.30 -31.62 26.08
C TYR A 6 13.40 -30.35 26.03
N LYS A 7 12.52 -30.17 27.02
CA LYS A 7 11.70 -28.95 27.16
C LYS A 7 12.54 -27.69 27.36
N GLU A 8 13.60 -27.73 28.18
CA GLU A 8 14.52 -26.60 28.35
C GLU A 8 15.28 -26.25 27.06
N SER A 9 15.67 -27.23 26.24
CA SER A 9 16.35 -26.96 24.97
C SER A 9 15.40 -26.40 23.91
N GLU A 10 14.16 -26.82 23.87
CA GLU A 10 13.15 -26.28 22.96
C GLU A 10 12.72 -24.84 23.35
N ALA A 11 12.61 -24.55 24.65
CA ALA A 11 12.30 -23.22 25.15
C ALA A 11 13.40 -22.18 24.86
N ASN A 12 14.67 -22.61 24.78
CA ASN A 12 15.79 -21.73 24.49
C ASN A 12 15.98 -21.36 23.05
N PHE A 13 15.51 -22.19 22.12
CA PHE A 13 15.74 -21.96 20.70
C PHE A 13 15.03 -20.70 20.15
N PRO A 14 13.76 -20.41 20.48
CA PRO A 14 13.12 -19.15 20.12
C PRO A 14 13.83 -17.91 20.67
N LEU A 15 14.33 -17.96 21.92
CA LEU A 15 15.06 -16.86 22.54
C LEU A 15 16.43 -16.65 21.90
N TYR A 16 17.17 -17.72 21.65
CA TYR A 16 18.44 -17.66 20.92
C TYR A 16 18.27 -16.97 19.56
N LEU A 17 17.28 -17.38 18.76
CA LEU A 17 16.99 -16.75 17.47
C LEU A 17 16.53 -15.30 17.61
N PHE A 18 15.84 -14.95 18.69
CA PHE A 18 15.41 -13.58 18.99
C PHE A 18 16.61 -12.66 19.18
N HIS A 19 17.57 -13.07 20.02
CA HIS A 19 18.78 -12.30 20.29
C HIS A 19 19.79 -12.32 19.12
N GLU A 20 19.74 -13.34 18.25
CA GLU A 20 20.52 -13.36 16.99
C GLU A 20 19.90 -12.49 15.88
N GLY A 21 18.71 -11.92 16.08
CA GLY A 21 18.02 -11.12 15.07
C GLY A 21 17.49 -11.95 13.89
N THR A 22 17.29 -13.27 14.09
CA THR A 22 16.87 -14.23 13.06
C THR A 22 15.53 -14.88 13.33
N ASN A 23 14.88 -14.62 14.45
CA ASN A 23 13.53 -15.06 14.71
C ASN A 23 12.53 -14.27 13.83
N ARG A 24 11.68 -14.98 13.08
CA ARG A 24 10.67 -14.42 12.16
C ARG A 24 9.23 -14.65 12.60
N ASN A 25 9.05 -15.23 13.79
CA ASN A 25 7.76 -15.57 14.38
C ASN A 25 7.77 -15.42 15.90
N ILE A 26 8.34 -14.31 16.40
CA ILE A 26 8.40 -14.03 17.86
C ILE A 26 7.00 -14.04 18.50
N TYR A 27 5.95 -13.76 17.74
CA TYR A 27 4.56 -13.77 18.16
C TYR A 27 4.03 -15.16 18.54
N GLU A 28 4.75 -16.23 18.26
CA GLU A 28 4.44 -17.57 18.77
C GLU A 28 4.99 -17.83 20.17
N TYR A 29 5.92 -17.01 20.62
CA TYR A 29 6.59 -17.16 21.91
C TYR A 29 6.26 -16.01 22.87
N PHE A 30 6.46 -14.76 22.45
CA PHE A 30 6.18 -13.57 23.24
C PHE A 30 4.70 -13.17 23.17
N GLY A 31 4.26 -12.38 24.17
CA GLY A 31 2.87 -11.97 24.30
C GLY A 31 2.11 -12.88 25.27
N ALA A 32 0.79 -12.88 25.15
CA ALA A 32 -0.11 -13.67 25.98
C ALA A 32 -0.75 -14.78 25.14
N HIS A 33 -0.51 -16.04 25.51
CA HIS A 33 -1.01 -17.21 24.76
C HIS A 33 -1.88 -18.11 25.63
N PRO A 34 -3.00 -18.68 25.09
CA PRO A 34 -3.76 -19.71 25.78
C PRO A 34 -2.85 -20.91 26.11
N GLU A 35 -2.90 -21.38 27.36
CA GLU A 35 -2.13 -22.55 27.79
C GLU A 35 -2.91 -23.38 28.82
N LYS A 36 -2.62 -24.70 28.87
CA LYS A 36 -3.08 -25.60 29.88
C LYS A 36 -1.91 -26.04 30.76
N SER A 37 -2.01 -25.75 32.02
CA SER A 37 -1.06 -26.15 33.06
C SER A 37 -1.70 -27.09 34.07
N GLY A 38 -0.92 -27.62 35.00
CA GLY A 38 -1.43 -28.37 36.18
C GLY A 38 -2.46 -27.58 37.01
N ASP A 39 -2.42 -26.27 36.94
CA ASP A 39 -3.31 -25.32 37.63
C ASP A 39 -4.61 -25.04 36.87
N GLY A 40 -4.78 -25.61 35.65
CA GLY A 40 -5.97 -25.43 34.83
C GLY A 40 -5.70 -24.75 33.47
N GLU A 41 -6.77 -24.26 32.83
CA GLU A 41 -6.68 -23.45 31.61
C GLU A 41 -6.45 -21.99 31.98
N GLY A 42 -5.65 -21.28 31.17
CA GLY A 42 -5.30 -19.88 31.39
C GLY A 42 -4.45 -19.33 30.27
N TYR A 43 -3.63 -18.34 30.59
CA TYR A 43 -2.73 -17.72 29.65
C TYR A 43 -1.29 -17.65 30.22
N ILE A 44 -0.31 -17.91 29.35
CA ILE A 44 1.09 -17.66 29.63
C ILE A 44 1.50 -16.32 29.02
N PHE A 45 2.15 -15.47 29.80
CA PHE A 45 2.64 -14.15 29.40
C PHE A 45 4.15 -14.19 29.30
N ARG A 46 4.72 -13.63 28.24
CA ARG A 46 6.16 -13.45 28.06
C ARG A 46 6.47 -12.08 27.50
N VAL A 47 7.39 -11.37 28.14
CA VAL A 47 7.80 -10.02 27.74
C VAL A 47 9.29 -9.82 27.89
N TRP A 48 9.90 -9.17 26.92
CA TRP A 48 11.30 -8.74 26.94
C TRP A 48 11.42 -7.38 27.62
N ALA A 49 12.14 -7.31 28.73
CA ALA A 49 12.35 -6.10 29.53
C ALA A 49 13.69 -6.18 30.28
N PRO A 50 14.85 -6.13 29.60
CA PRO A 50 16.17 -6.42 30.16
C PRO A 50 16.55 -5.56 31.37
N HIS A 51 16.11 -4.29 31.37
CA HIS A 51 16.50 -3.33 32.42
C HIS A 51 15.49 -3.25 33.57
N ALA A 52 14.35 -3.96 33.46
CA ALA A 52 13.35 -3.97 34.53
C ALA A 52 13.87 -4.68 35.78
N GLN A 53 13.64 -4.11 36.97
CA GLN A 53 13.86 -4.78 38.22
C GLN A 53 12.81 -5.85 38.51
N ARG A 54 11.54 -5.56 38.12
CA ARG A 54 10.37 -6.39 38.33
C ARG A 54 9.34 -6.12 37.25
N VAL A 55 8.60 -7.14 36.86
CA VAL A 55 7.43 -7.04 36.02
C VAL A 55 6.28 -7.78 36.69
N SER A 56 5.07 -7.25 36.63
CA SER A 56 3.83 -7.93 36.99
C SER A 56 2.75 -7.72 35.94
N VAL A 57 1.83 -8.71 35.82
CA VAL A 57 0.67 -8.61 34.95
C VAL A 57 -0.49 -8.04 35.75
N VAL A 58 -1.03 -6.92 35.32
CA VAL A 58 -2.17 -6.24 35.95
C VAL A 58 -3.36 -6.20 35.00
N GLY A 59 -4.57 -6.27 35.51
CA GLY A 59 -5.78 -6.25 34.73
C GLY A 59 -7.04 -6.32 35.57
N ASP A 60 -8.21 -6.37 34.91
CA ASP A 60 -9.50 -6.43 35.60
C ASP A 60 -9.59 -7.64 36.53
N PHE A 61 -8.98 -8.75 36.17
CA PHE A 61 -8.97 -10.02 36.88
C PHE A 61 -8.28 -9.96 38.27
N ASN A 62 -7.42 -8.98 38.52
CA ASN A 62 -6.76 -8.80 39.82
C ASN A 62 -6.93 -7.37 40.37
N GLY A 63 -7.92 -6.61 39.86
CA GLY A 63 -8.20 -5.24 40.29
C GLY A 63 -7.06 -4.26 40.03
N TRP A 64 -6.23 -4.54 39.01
CA TRP A 64 -5.06 -3.74 38.63
C TRP A 64 -4.00 -3.64 39.74
N ASP A 65 -3.95 -4.65 40.64
CA ASP A 65 -2.97 -4.69 41.74
C ASP A 65 -1.55 -4.98 41.22
N GLU A 66 -0.69 -3.99 41.30
CA GLU A 66 0.70 -4.05 40.85
C GLU A 66 1.56 -5.01 41.64
N ASN A 67 1.11 -5.50 42.79
CA ASN A 67 1.84 -6.44 43.64
C ASN A 67 1.43 -7.89 43.41
N SER A 68 0.31 -8.10 42.73
CA SER A 68 -0.16 -9.42 42.31
C SER A 68 0.50 -9.86 41.01
N ASN A 69 0.40 -11.14 40.69
CA ASN A 69 0.80 -11.73 39.40
C ASN A 69 2.22 -11.30 38.95
N VAL A 70 3.18 -11.40 39.87
CA VAL A 70 4.58 -11.06 39.62
C VAL A 70 5.22 -12.11 38.74
N MET A 71 5.77 -11.67 37.62
CA MET A 71 6.48 -12.50 36.65
C MET A 71 7.89 -12.88 37.19
N HIS A 72 8.37 -14.02 36.78
CA HIS A 72 9.76 -14.44 37.04
C HIS A 72 10.59 -14.36 35.76
N ARG A 73 11.88 -14.19 35.89
CA ARG A 73 12.81 -14.24 34.77
C ARG A 73 12.93 -15.68 34.27
N VAL A 74 12.95 -15.84 32.95
CA VAL A 74 13.20 -17.15 32.34
C VAL A 74 14.56 -17.66 32.77
N ALA A 75 14.66 -18.92 33.26
CA ALA A 75 15.86 -19.46 33.85
C ALA A 75 17.12 -19.45 32.98
N THR A 76 16.91 -19.47 31.67
CA THR A 76 17.93 -19.49 30.61
C THR A 76 18.15 -18.16 29.94
N ASP A 77 17.32 -17.17 30.30
CA ASP A 77 17.35 -15.81 29.71
C ASP A 77 16.88 -14.80 30.76
N HIS A 78 17.82 -14.07 31.34
CA HIS A 78 17.51 -13.07 32.35
C HIS A 78 16.94 -11.76 31.85
N GLU A 79 16.73 -11.60 30.53
CA GLU A 79 16.13 -10.42 29.90
C GLU A 79 14.63 -10.56 29.67
N VAL A 80 14.12 -11.81 29.74
CA VAL A 80 12.72 -12.15 29.49
C VAL A 80 12.00 -12.54 30.77
N PHE A 81 10.82 -12.00 30.98
CA PHE A 81 9.91 -12.33 32.08
C PHE A 81 8.77 -13.22 31.60
N GLU A 82 8.37 -14.18 32.45
CA GLU A 82 7.33 -15.16 32.15
C GLU A 82 6.40 -15.38 33.35
N LEU A 83 5.10 -15.59 33.09
CA LEU A 83 4.14 -16.00 34.13
C LEU A 83 2.93 -16.68 33.49
N PHE A 84 2.51 -17.81 34.03
CA PHE A 84 1.21 -18.42 33.75
C PHE A 84 0.17 -17.95 34.77
N ILE A 85 -1.03 -17.57 34.29
CA ILE A 85 -2.16 -17.19 35.13
C ILE A 85 -3.38 -18.03 34.74
N ALA A 86 -3.85 -18.85 35.68
CA ALA A 86 -5.03 -19.71 35.49
C ALA A 86 -6.33 -18.90 35.54
N GLY A 87 -7.37 -19.38 34.84
CA GLY A 87 -8.75 -18.85 34.91
C GLY A 87 -9.02 -17.61 34.05
N LEU A 88 -8.00 -17.05 33.40
CA LEU A 88 -8.17 -15.93 32.47
C LEU A 88 -8.94 -16.36 31.21
N LYS A 89 -9.65 -15.40 30.62
CA LYS A 89 -10.50 -15.60 29.44
C LYS A 89 -10.15 -14.63 28.31
N GLN A 90 -10.53 -15.03 27.12
CA GLN A 90 -10.49 -14.11 25.96
C GLN A 90 -11.25 -12.83 26.28
N TYR A 91 -10.69 -11.69 25.86
CA TYR A 91 -11.10 -10.31 26.12
C TYR A 91 -10.79 -9.75 27.52
N ASP A 92 -10.21 -10.50 28.45
CA ASP A 92 -9.71 -9.90 29.68
C ASP A 92 -8.65 -8.84 29.35
N ASN A 93 -8.78 -7.67 29.97
CA ASN A 93 -7.85 -6.55 29.78
C ASN A 93 -6.61 -6.74 30.66
N TYR A 94 -5.43 -6.39 30.13
CA TYR A 94 -4.20 -6.45 30.87
C TYR A 94 -3.16 -5.42 30.42
N LYS A 95 -2.21 -5.13 31.32
CA LYS A 95 -0.96 -4.42 31.06
C LYS A 95 0.20 -5.08 31.82
N TYR A 96 1.40 -4.74 31.41
CA TYR A 96 2.58 -4.99 32.24
C TYR A 96 2.83 -3.79 33.15
N CYS A 97 2.93 -4.01 34.46
CA CYS A 97 3.46 -3.04 35.41
C CYS A 97 4.96 -3.32 35.57
N ILE A 98 5.78 -2.41 35.03
CA ILE A 98 7.24 -2.55 35.01
C ILE A 98 7.84 -1.65 36.11
N THR A 99 8.59 -2.22 37.01
CA THR A 99 9.46 -1.46 37.91
C THR A 99 10.81 -1.26 37.22
N THR A 100 11.07 -0.01 36.83
CA THR A 100 12.26 0.39 36.07
C THR A 100 13.55 0.26 36.91
N ALA A 101 14.70 0.37 36.29
CA ALA A 101 15.99 0.36 36.98
C ALA A 101 16.12 1.42 38.10
N ASN A 102 15.38 2.54 37.97
CA ASN A 102 15.34 3.62 38.94
C ASN A 102 14.27 3.44 40.01
N GLY A 103 13.53 2.32 40.00
CA GLY A 103 12.46 2.02 40.95
C GLY A 103 11.11 2.64 40.67
N ASN A 104 10.96 3.40 39.56
CA ASN A 104 9.69 3.93 39.13
C ASN A 104 8.79 2.83 38.55
N ARG A 105 7.48 2.94 38.77
CA ARG A 105 6.51 2.01 38.18
C ARG A 105 5.84 2.65 36.96
N ILE A 106 5.82 1.92 35.87
CA ILE A 106 5.18 2.34 34.62
C ILE A 106 4.27 1.23 34.10
N LEU A 107 3.16 1.63 33.47
CA LEU A 107 2.21 0.69 32.88
C LEU A 107 2.38 0.66 31.36
N LYS A 108 2.61 -0.52 30.81
CA LYS A 108 2.84 -0.75 29.38
C LYS A 108 1.83 -1.73 28.80
N ALA A 109 1.32 -1.41 27.62
CA ALA A 109 0.62 -2.40 26.78
C ALA A 109 1.63 -3.48 26.34
N ASP A 110 1.14 -4.65 26.02
CA ASP A 110 1.96 -5.73 25.50
C ASP A 110 2.38 -5.44 24.06
N PRO A 111 3.68 -5.36 23.75
CA PRO A 111 4.17 -5.11 22.39
C PRO A 111 3.73 -6.14 21.34
N ILE A 112 3.37 -7.35 21.81
CA ILE A 112 2.99 -8.49 20.96
C ILE A 112 1.48 -8.82 21.09
N ALA A 113 0.69 -7.95 21.72
CA ALA A 113 -0.74 -8.18 21.85
C ALA A 113 -1.40 -8.30 20.46
N PHE A 114 -2.32 -9.26 20.32
CA PHE A 114 -3.11 -9.45 19.09
C PHE A 114 -4.38 -8.61 19.05
N HIS A 115 -4.78 -8.03 20.19
CA HIS A 115 -5.95 -7.18 20.32
C HIS A 115 -5.74 -6.14 21.43
N ALA A 116 -6.45 -5.03 21.33
CA ALA A 116 -6.35 -3.92 22.27
C ALA A 116 -7.74 -3.42 22.69
N GLU A 117 -7.78 -2.67 23.79
CA GLU A 117 -8.93 -1.82 24.07
C GLU A 117 -9.10 -0.76 22.99
N THR A 118 -10.34 -0.32 22.78
CA THR A 118 -10.63 0.78 21.87
C THR A 118 -10.27 2.10 22.54
N ALA A 119 -9.54 2.95 21.81
CA ALA A 119 -9.19 4.29 22.32
C ALA A 119 -10.44 5.04 22.85
N PRO A 120 -10.33 5.82 23.92
CA PRO A 120 -9.09 6.33 24.55
C PRO A 120 -8.40 5.34 25.52
N GLU A 121 -8.99 4.17 25.76
CA GLU A 121 -8.40 3.17 26.62
C GLU A 121 -7.14 2.55 25.99
N THR A 122 -6.25 1.98 26.80
CA THR A 122 -4.89 1.66 26.37
C THR A 122 -4.38 0.30 26.81
N ALA A 123 -5.24 -0.57 27.32
CA ALA A 123 -4.83 -1.92 27.69
C ALA A 123 -4.78 -2.87 26.49
N SER A 124 -3.98 -3.90 26.61
CA SER A 124 -4.04 -5.05 25.73
C SER A 124 -5.20 -5.95 26.12
N LYS A 125 -5.77 -6.69 25.16
CA LYS A 125 -6.81 -7.69 25.40
C LYS A 125 -6.28 -9.07 25.06
N LEU A 126 -6.59 -10.05 25.93
CA LEU A 126 -6.32 -11.44 25.61
C LEU A 126 -7.15 -11.85 24.40
N TYR A 127 -6.50 -12.41 23.40
CA TYR A 127 -7.15 -12.86 22.19
C TYR A 127 -6.46 -14.10 21.59
N ASP A 128 -7.26 -15.11 21.28
CA ASP A 128 -6.81 -16.30 20.58
C ASP A 128 -7.13 -16.16 19.06
N LEU A 129 -6.09 -16.11 18.24
CA LEU A 129 -6.21 -16.03 16.78
C LEU A 129 -6.59 -17.37 16.13
N SER A 130 -6.59 -18.46 16.89
CA SER A 130 -6.92 -19.77 16.35
C SER A 130 -8.39 -19.88 15.98
N GLY A 131 -8.74 -20.90 15.18
CA GLY A 131 -10.13 -21.23 14.87
C GLY A 131 -10.75 -20.51 13.69
N TYR A 132 -10.11 -19.48 13.10
CA TYR A 132 -10.60 -18.91 11.85
C TYR A 132 -10.41 -19.90 10.69
N ARG A 133 -11.44 -20.03 9.84
CA ARG A 133 -11.40 -20.92 8.67
C ARG A 133 -11.36 -20.09 7.40
N TRP A 134 -10.20 -20.03 6.80
CA TRP A 134 -9.97 -19.37 5.53
C TRP A 134 -10.65 -20.09 4.36
N ASN A 135 -11.13 -19.31 3.38
CA ASN A 135 -11.77 -19.82 2.16
C ASN A 135 -11.07 -19.33 0.89
N ASP A 136 -9.82 -18.91 1.00
CA ASP A 136 -9.02 -18.23 -0.01
C ASP A 136 -8.00 -19.16 -0.73
N LYS A 137 -8.07 -20.46 -0.51
CA LYS A 137 -7.16 -21.42 -1.14
C LYS A 137 -7.11 -21.28 -2.66
N GLN A 138 -8.27 -21.17 -3.32
CA GLN A 138 -8.34 -20.99 -4.77
C GLN A 138 -7.68 -19.70 -5.20
N TYR A 139 -7.85 -18.62 -4.44
CA TYR A 139 -7.20 -17.33 -4.71
C TYR A 139 -5.68 -17.46 -4.75
N PHE A 140 -5.06 -18.10 -3.76
CA PHE A 140 -3.61 -18.31 -3.72
C PHE A 140 -3.11 -19.29 -4.80
N GLU A 141 -3.90 -20.31 -5.16
CA GLU A 141 -3.61 -21.18 -6.30
C GLU A 141 -3.55 -20.38 -7.61
N GLU A 142 -4.50 -19.47 -7.85
CA GLU A 142 -4.51 -18.60 -9.01
C GLU A 142 -3.37 -17.56 -8.96
N LEU A 143 -3.10 -16.99 -7.78
CA LEU A 143 -2.03 -16.01 -7.57
C LEU A 143 -0.65 -16.62 -7.87
N SER A 144 -0.41 -17.86 -7.46
CA SER A 144 0.86 -18.57 -7.70
C SER A 144 1.22 -18.76 -9.18
N GLN A 145 0.22 -18.64 -10.08
CA GLN A 145 0.42 -18.74 -11.54
C GLN A 145 0.69 -17.37 -12.19
N LYS A 146 0.60 -16.29 -11.44
CA LYS A 146 0.75 -14.93 -11.97
C LYS A 146 2.17 -14.41 -11.74
N ASN A 147 2.69 -13.69 -12.74
CA ASN A 147 3.89 -12.89 -12.56
C ASN A 147 3.47 -11.44 -12.27
N VAL A 148 3.75 -10.98 -11.07
CA VAL A 148 3.36 -9.64 -10.59
C VAL A 148 3.84 -8.51 -11.50
N TYR A 149 5.04 -8.64 -12.08
CA TYR A 149 5.60 -7.60 -12.94
C TYR A 149 4.87 -7.46 -14.28
N SER A 150 4.31 -8.53 -14.80
CA SER A 150 3.56 -8.54 -16.07
C SER A 150 2.06 -8.76 -15.92
N SER A 151 1.54 -8.64 -14.72
CA SER A 151 0.10 -8.66 -14.41
C SER A 151 -0.44 -7.25 -14.19
N PRO A 152 -1.73 -6.99 -14.46
CA PRO A 152 -2.33 -5.70 -14.15
C PRO A 152 -2.37 -5.49 -12.64
N MET A 153 -1.94 -4.31 -12.20
CA MET A 153 -2.05 -3.87 -10.82
C MET A 153 -2.57 -2.44 -10.80
N ASN A 154 -3.78 -2.28 -10.33
CA ASN A 154 -4.46 -1.01 -10.12
C ASN A 154 -5.07 -1.06 -8.72
N THR A 155 -4.54 -0.24 -7.83
CA THR A 155 -4.80 -0.29 -6.40
C THR A 155 -5.74 0.83 -5.98
N TYR A 156 -6.71 0.50 -5.15
CA TYR A 156 -7.59 1.44 -4.47
C TYR A 156 -7.08 1.65 -3.05
N GLU A 157 -6.46 2.80 -2.79
CA GLU A 157 -5.99 3.18 -1.46
C GLU A 157 -7.17 3.69 -0.64
N VAL A 158 -7.34 3.18 0.57
CA VAL A 158 -8.50 3.48 1.40
C VAL A 158 -8.18 3.61 2.88
N ASN A 159 -8.69 4.67 3.52
CA ASN A 159 -8.77 4.77 4.97
C ASN A 159 -10.09 4.14 5.43
N LEU A 160 -10.03 3.04 6.18
CA LEU A 160 -11.21 2.28 6.59
C LEU A 160 -12.12 3.05 7.55
N LEU A 161 -11.59 4.02 8.30
CA LEU A 161 -12.34 4.82 9.28
C LEU A 161 -13.15 5.95 8.64
N SER A 162 -12.79 6.35 7.42
CA SER A 162 -13.38 7.51 6.74
C SER A 162 -13.82 7.24 5.30
N TRP A 163 -13.80 5.98 4.84
CA TRP A 163 -14.39 5.65 3.54
C TRP A 163 -15.90 5.89 3.54
N LYS A 164 -16.56 5.39 4.57
CA LYS A 164 -17.99 5.57 4.80
C LYS A 164 -18.29 5.44 6.28
N ARG A 165 -19.35 6.11 6.75
CA ARG A 165 -19.83 6.01 8.14
C ARG A 165 -21.31 5.64 8.16
N HIS A 166 -21.77 5.10 9.28
CA HIS A 166 -23.18 4.94 9.55
C HIS A 166 -23.88 6.30 9.66
N ALA A 167 -25.21 6.32 9.54
CA ALA A 167 -26.00 7.54 9.61
C ALA A 167 -25.89 8.28 10.99
N ASP A 168 -25.52 7.55 12.03
CA ASP A 168 -25.26 8.08 13.38
C ASP A 168 -23.82 8.58 13.58
N GLY A 169 -22.99 8.52 12.52
CA GLY A 169 -21.58 8.94 12.53
C GLY A 169 -20.59 7.88 13.00
N ASN A 170 -21.04 6.71 13.43
CA ASN A 170 -20.17 5.60 13.84
C ASN A 170 -19.41 5.00 12.67
N PHE A 171 -18.25 4.37 12.93
CA PHE A 171 -17.48 3.65 11.95
C PHE A 171 -18.24 2.41 11.44
N LEU A 172 -18.01 2.07 10.18
CA LEU A 172 -18.36 0.73 9.67
C LEU A 172 -17.44 -0.30 10.30
N SER A 173 -18.01 -1.40 10.78
CA SER A 173 -17.21 -2.53 11.26
C SER A 173 -16.47 -3.21 10.10
N TYR A 174 -15.43 -4.02 10.40
CA TYR A 174 -14.78 -4.88 9.38
C TYR A 174 -15.79 -5.73 8.61
N ARG A 175 -16.85 -6.20 9.28
CA ARG A 175 -17.91 -6.99 8.62
C ARG A 175 -18.83 -6.14 7.74
N ASP A 176 -19.08 -4.89 8.10
CA ASP A 176 -19.86 -3.99 7.25
C ASP A 176 -19.04 -3.54 6.05
N LEU A 177 -17.75 -3.25 6.25
CA LEU A 177 -16.81 -3.01 5.16
C LEU A 177 -16.74 -4.20 4.18
N ALA A 178 -16.75 -5.42 4.68
CA ALA A 178 -16.81 -6.61 3.81
C ALA A 178 -18.09 -6.65 2.95
N LYS A 179 -19.23 -6.15 3.45
CA LYS A 179 -20.49 -6.08 2.71
C LYS A 179 -20.56 -4.91 1.72
N GLU A 180 -19.95 -3.79 2.04
CA GLU A 180 -20.09 -2.55 1.26
C GLU A 180 -18.85 -2.23 0.41
N LEU A 181 -17.64 -2.28 1.00
CA LEU A 181 -16.40 -1.92 0.32
C LEU A 181 -15.95 -2.98 -0.71
N VAL A 182 -16.05 -4.27 -0.36
CA VAL A 182 -15.62 -5.34 -1.27
C VAL A 182 -16.40 -5.35 -2.58
N PRO A 183 -17.75 -5.31 -2.59
CA PRO A 183 -18.51 -5.18 -3.84
C PRO A 183 -18.17 -3.90 -4.61
N TYR A 184 -18.00 -2.78 -3.92
CA TYR A 184 -17.66 -1.50 -4.54
C TYR A 184 -16.32 -1.55 -5.28
N VAL A 185 -15.25 -2.01 -4.62
CA VAL A 185 -13.89 -2.13 -5.23
C VAL A 185 -13.92 -3.09 -6.43
N LYS A 186 -14.68 -4.19 -6.32
CA LYS A 186 -14.88 -5.15 -7.41
C LYS A 186 -15.62 -4.51 -8.60
N GLU A 187 -16.73 -3.82 -8.35
CA GLU A 187 -17.52 -3.15 -9.37
C GLU A 187 -16.71 -2.08 -10.09
N MET A 188 -15.92 -1.31 -9.35
CA MET A 188 -15.04 -0.28 -9.90
C MET A 188 -13.85 -0.86 -10.68
N GLY A 189 -13.63 -2.17 -10.67
CA GLY A 189 -12.64 -2.85 -11.49
C GLY A 189 -11.21 -2.76 -10.98
N TYR A 190 -10.98 -2.43 -9.72
CA TYR A 190 -9.65 -2.48 -9.10
C TYR A 190 -9.17 -3.92 -8.92
N THR A 191 -7.86 -4.11 -8.92
CA THR A 191 -7.22 -5.42 -8.73
C THR A 191 -6.75 -5.65 -7.31
N HIS A 192 -6.43 -4.58 -6.62
CA HIS A 192 -5.96 -4.57 -5.24
C HIS A 192 -6.65 -3.46 -4.45
N VAL A 193 -6.71 -3.65 -3.15
CA VAL A 193 -6.99 -2.59 -2.18
C VAL A 193 -5.74 -2.39 -1.32
N GLU A 194 -5.42 -1.14 -0.99
CA GLU A 194 -4.38 -0.80 -0.04
C GLU A 194 -5.02 -0.08 1.14
N PHE A 195 -4.95 -0.70 2.32
CA PHE A 195 -5.44 -0.07 3.54
C PHE A 195 -4.37 0.84 4.12
N MET A 196 -4.69 2.13 4.29
CA MET A 196 -3.91 2.99 5.19
C MET A 196 -3.76 2.29 6.54
N PRO A 197 -2.78 2.66 7.39
CA PRO A 197 -2.40 1.84 8.53
C PRO A 197 -3.58 1.39 9.38
N VAL A 198 -3.76 0.08 9.51
CA VAL A 198 -4.80 -0.57 10.33
C VAL A 198 -4.25 -1.19 11.60
N THR A 199 -2.95 -1.12 11.82
CA THR A 199 -2.31 -1.48 13.10
C THR A 199 -2.82 -0.58 14.21
N GLU A 200 -2.92 -1.07 15.45
CA GLU A 200 -3.50 -0.28 16.53
C GLU A 200 -2.71 1.00 16.83
N PHE A 201 -3.44 2.10 17.00
CA PHE A 201 -2.88 3.43 17.21
C PHE A 201 -3.78 4.26 18.15
N PRO A 202 -3.22 5.19 18.97
CA PRO A 202 -3.99 5.93 19.97
C PRO A 202 -4.75 7.13 19.41
N PHE A 203 -4.22 7.79 18.37
CA PHE A 203 -4.68 9.10 17.91
C PHE A 203 -5.18 9.06 16.46
N GLU A 204 -6.47 9.28 16.23
CA GLU A 204 -7.09 9.23 14.90
C GLU A 204 -6.49 10.23 13.91
N GLY A 205 -6.09 11.42 14.37
CA GLY A 205 -5.44 12.44 13.55
C GLY A 205 -4.06 12.05 13.03
N SER A 206 -3.51 10.92 13.49
CA SER A 206 -2.31 10.31 12.87
C SER A 206 -2.62 9.47 11.64
N TRP A 207 -3.90 9.26 11.32
CA TRP A 207 -4.38 8.39 10.23
C TRP A 207 -3.90 6.94 10.33
N GLY A 208 -3.42 6.53 11.52
CA GLY A 208 -2.82 5.24 11.80
C GLY A 208 -1.29 5.20 11.74
N TYR A 209 -0.61 6.28 11.34
CA TYR A 209 0.85 6.30 11.24
C TYR A 209 1.59 6.38 12.57
N GLN A 210 0.90 6.60 13.70
CA GLN A 210 1.48 6.56 15.05
C GLN A 210 1.14 5.23 15.75
N VAL A 211 1.78 4.16 15.32
CA VAL A 211 1.48 2.78 15.73
C VAL A 211 1.93 2.49 17.16
N THR A 212 1.03 1.92 17.97
CA THR A 212 1.33 1.40 19.32
C THR A 212 1.20 -0.12 19.42
N GLY A 213 0.49 -0.78 18.50
CA GLY A 213 0.30 -2.23 18.48
C GLY A 213 0.71 -2.86 17.15
N TYR A 214 1.95 -3.33 17.04
CA TYR A 214 2.54 -3.86 15.79
C TYR A 214 2.03 -5.26 15.39
N PHE A 215 1.27 -5.93 16.25
CA PHE A 215 0.66 -7.24 16.02
C PHE A 215 -0.86 -7.22 16.21
N ALA A 216 -1.45 -6.05 16.45
CA ALA A 216 -2.89 -5.86 16.59
C ALA A 216 -3.44 -5.00 15.45
N VAL A 217 -4.58 -5.41 14.91
CA VAL A 217 -5.40 -4.54 14.05
C VAL A 217 -6.29 -3.66 14.92
N THR A 218 -6.61 -2.44 14.45
CA THR A 218 -7.38 -1.49 15.24
C THR A 218 -8.71 -2.06 15.71
N SER A 219 -8.93 -1.97 17.01
CA SER A 219 -10.14 -2.47 17.68
C SER A 219 -11.40 -1.62 17.39
N ARG A 220 -11.22 -0.41 16.84
CA ARG A 220 -12.32 0.51 16.47
C ARG A 220 -13.32 -0.11 15.50
N LEU A 221 -12.86 -1.03 14.66
CA LEU A 221 -13.67 -1.64 13.60
C LEU A 221 -14.10 -3.08 13.90
N GLY A 222 -13.67 -3.65 15.02
CA GLY A 222 -14.02 -5.01 15.44
C GLY A 222 -12.84 -5.84 15.92
N THR A 223 -12.98 -7.14 15.82
CA THR A 223 -12.00 -8.11 16.31
C THR A 223 -11.00 -8.53 15.24
N PRO A 224 -9.86 -9.15 15.61
CA PRO A 224 -8.93 -9.78 14.68
C PRO A 224 -9.62 -10.76 13.71
N HIS A 225 -10.54 -11.60 14.17
CA HIS A 225 -11.29 -12.50 13.29
C HIS A 225 -12.22 -11.75 12.32
N ASP A 226 -12.74 -10.58 12.67
CA ASP A 226 -13.54 -9.75 11.76
C ASP A 226 -12.65 -9.14 10.66
N PHE A 227 -11.41 -8.78 10.98
CA PHE A 227 -10.45 -8.35 9.97
C PHE A 227 -10.04 -9.51 9.03
N MET A 228 -9.81 -10.74 9.58
CA MET A 228 -9.60 -11.93 8.75
C MET A 228 -10.78 -12.15 7.79
N TYR A 229 -12.00 -11.94 8.25
CA TYR A 229 -13.21 -12.05 7.42
C TYR A 229 -13.25 -11.00 6.29
N LEU A 230 -12.78 -9.78 6.56
CA LEU A 230 -12.67 -8.73 5.53
C LEU A 230 -11.67 -9.13 4.44
N VAL A 231 -10.47 -9.59 4.83
CA VAL A 231 -9.44 -10.05 3.88
C VAL A 231 -9.93 -11.25 3.07
N ASP A 232 -10.49 -12.27 3.72
CA ASP A 232 -11.07 -13.46 3.05
C ASP A 232 -12.18 -13.07 2.05
N SER A 233 -12.96 -12.01 2.35
CA SER A 233 -13.99 -11.49 1.46
C SER A 233 -13.41 -10.83 0.21
N PHE A 234 -12.28 -10.08 0.34
CA PHE A 234 -11.57 -9.54 -0.81
C PHE A 234 -10.97 -10.65 -1.68
N HIS A 235 -10.36 -11.68 -1.08
CA HIS A 235 -9.82 -12.81 -1.82
C HIS A 235 -10.90 -13.57 -2.59
N LYS A 236 -12.07 -13.80 -2.00
CA LYS A 236 -13.24 -14.36 -2.71
C LYS A 236 -13.73 -13.51 -3.87
N ALA A 237 -13.52 -12.21 -3.80
CA ALA A 237 -13.82 -11.29 -4.90
C ALA A 237 -12.73 -11.27 -5.98
N GLY A 238 -11.57 -11.91 -5.76
CA GLY A 238 -10.39 -11.91 -6.62
C GLY A 238 -9.55 -10.65 -6.52
N ILE A 239 -9.59 -9.96 -5.36
CA ILE A 239 -8.90 -8.69 -5.08
C ILE A 239 -7.84 -8.93 -4.03
N GLY A 240 -6.59 -8.50 -4.31
CA GLY A 240 -5.48 -8.56 -3.36
C GLY A 240 -5.57 -7.46 -2.31
N VAL A 241 -5.02 -7.73 -1.13
CA VAL A 241 -5.01 -6.81 0.02
C VAL A 241 -3.59 -6.42 0.37
N ILE A 242 -3.29 -5.13 0.32
CA ILE A 242 -2.02 -4.53 0.72
C ILE A 242 -2.26 -3.74 2.01
N LEU A 243 -1.34 -3.84 2.96
CA LEU A 243 -1.36 -3.00 4.16
C LEU A 243 -0.27 -1.95 4.11
N ASP A 244 -0.61 -0.75 4.53
CA ASP A 244 0.38 0.28 4.85
C ASP A 244 1.00 -0.03 6.22
N TRP A 245 2.31 -0.26 6.25
CA TRP A 245 3.06 -0.72 7.42
C TRP A 245 4.18 0.25 7.77
N VAL A 246 4.26 0.65 9.04
CA VAL A 246 5.07 1.76 9.53
C VAL A 246 6.26 1.29 10.38
N PRO A 247 7.37 0.84 9.78
CA PRO A 247 8.56 0.41 10.52
C PRO A 247 9.55 1.56 10.80
N ALA A 248 9.27 2.77 10.32
CA ALA A 248 10.20 3.89 10.42
C ALA A 248 10.22 4.51 11.82
N HIS A 249 9.08 4.55 12.48
CA HIS A 249 8.92 5.26 13.75
C HIS A 249 7.71 4.79 14.56
N PHE A 250 7.63 5.25 15.82
CA PHE A 250 6.49 5.05 16.70
C PHE A 250 6.29 6.24 17.63
N PRO A 251 5.07 6.48 18.17
CA PRO A 251 4.76 7.64 19.01
C PRO A 251 5.38 7.50 20.41
N LYS A 252 5.41 8.65 21.12
CA LYS A 252 5.92 8.73 22.50
C LYS A 252 4.81 8.50 23.56
N ASP A 253 3.77 7.79 23.21
CA ASP A 253 2.69 7.45 24.13
C ASP A 253 3.21 6.55 25.25
N ALA A 254 2.95 6.93 26.49
CA ALA A 254 3.52 6.30 27.68
C ALA A 254 3.20 4.81 27.81
N HIS A 255 2.05 4.36 27.28
CA HIS A 255 1.65 2.96 27.30
C HIS A 255 2.28 2.11 26.19
N GLY A 256 2.82 2.74 25.13
CA GLY A 256 3.41 2.07 23.98
C GLY A 256 4.88 1.69 24.15
N LEU A 257 5.61 1.63 23.02
CA LEU A 257 7.00 1.18 22.99
C LEU A 257 8.00 2.19 23.55
N TYR A 258 7.61 3.48 23.63
CA TYR A 258 8.46 4.56 24.10
C TYR A 258 9.07 4.25 25.47
N GLU A 259 10.41 4.20 25.57
CA GLU A 259 11.16 3.88 26.80
C GLU A 259 10.53 2.71 27.56
N PHE A 260 10.34 1.58 26.87
CA PHE A 260 9.45 0.49 27.28
C PHE A 260 9.71 -0.04 28.69
N ASP A 261 10.97 -0.19 29.10
CA ASP A 261 11.34 -0.62 30.46
C ASP A 261 11.98 0.50 31.29
N GLY A 262 11.72 1.75 30.92
CA GLY A 262 12.18 2.96 31.62
C GLY A 262 13.40 3.62 31.00
N GLN A 263 13.86 3.12 29.87
CA GLN A 263 14.91 3.71 29.03
C GLN A 263 14.76 3.27 27.57
N PRO A 264 15.50 3.88 26.61
CA PRO A 264 15.44 3.48 25.21
C PRO A 264 15.70 1.97 25.02
N LEU A 265 14.69 1.24 24.54
CA LEU A 265 14.74 -0.19 24.30
C LEU A 265 14.46 -0.56 22.85
N TYR A 266 13.33 -0.10 22.30
CA TYR A 266 12.97 -0.26 20.89
C TYR A 266 13.59 0.83 20.02
N GLU A 267 13.76 2.02 20.57
CA GLU A 267 14.41 3.16 19.93
C GLU A 267 15.92 3.16 20.14
N SER A 268 16.63 3.85 19.27
CA SER A 268 18.06 4.08 19.42
C SER A 268 18.35 4.96 20.62
N SER A 269 19.40 4.62 21.40
CA SER A 269 19.92 5.45 22.48
C SER A 269 20.85 6.59 21.99
N GLN A 270 21.22 6.59 20.70
CA GLN A 270 22.07 7.62 20.12
C GLN A 270 21.27 8.90 19.89
N TRP A 271 21.75 10.02 20.41
CA TRP A 271 21.06 11.31 20.42
C TRP A 271 20.62 11.80 19.03
N ASP A 272 21.40 11.49 17.99
CA ASP A 272 21.15 11.87 16.62
C ASP A 272 20.30 10.87 15.84
N ARG A 273 20.06 9.68 16.37
CA ARG A 273 19.26 8.61 15.72
C ARG A 273 17.97 8.29 16.46
N MET A 274 17.75 8.93 17.62
CA MET A 274 16.68 8.58 18.55
C MET A 274 15.29 8.95 18.03
N GLU A 275 15.13 10.09 17.36
CA GLU A 275 13.81 10.59 16.99
C GLU A 275 13.75 11.33 15.65
N HIS A 276 12.53 11.40 15.11
CA HIS A 276 12.13 12.33 14.07
C HIS A 276 11.56 13.58 14.76
N LYS A 277 12.31 14.68 14.76
CA LYS A 277 11.95 15.90 15.49
C LYS A 277 10.68 16.56 14.94
N SER A 278 10.53 16.62 13.62
CA SER A 278 9.36 17.21 12.95
C SER A 278 8.07 16.41 13.17
N TRP A 279 8.17 15.09 13.32
CA TRP A 279 7.02 14.22 13.58
C TRP A 279 6.74 13.99 15.07
N GLY A 280 7.68 14.33 15.94
CA GLY A 280 7.59 14.10 17.37
C GLY A 280 7.66 12.63 17.78
N THR A 281 8.17 11.76 16.92
CA THR A 281 8.18 10.29 17.09
C THR A 281 9.58 9.75 17.37
N ARG A 282 9.66 8.54 17.94
CA ARG A 282 10.92 7.79 18.10
C ARG A 282 11.22 6.96 16.86
N ARG A 283 12.52 6.76 16.58
CA ARG A 283 13.03 5.89 15.50
C ARG A 283 13.46 4.56 16.08
N PHE A 284 13.17 3.47 15.40
CA PHE A 284 13.64 2.15 15.79
C PHE A 284 15.17 2.02 15.73
N ASP A 285 15.73 1.20 16.64
CA ASP A 285 17.15 0.82 16.61
C ASP A 285 17.39 -0.36 15.68
N TYR A 286 17.58 -0.07 14.38
CA TYR A 286 17.82 -1.11 13.36
C TYR A 286 19.15 -1.87 13.55
N GLY A 287 20.03 -1.40 14.42
CA GLY A 287 21.27 -2.08 14.77
C GLY A 287 21.11 -3.15 15.84
N ARG A 288 19.97 -3.18 16.54
CA ARG A 288 19.69 -4.15 17.61
C ARG A 288 19.00 -5.38 17.06
N ASN A 289 19.55 -6.55 17.35
CA ASN A 289 19.05 -7.83 16.84
C ASN A 289 17.60 -8.12 17.25
N GLU A 290 17.23 -7.83 18.48
CA GLU A 290 15.87 -8.01 18.99
C GLU A 290 14.86 -7.17 18.23
N ILE A 291 15.24 -5.95 17.80
CA ILE A 291 14.40 -5.07 16.99
C ILE A 291 14.27 -5.59 15.57
N LEU A 292 15.33 -6.20 15.00
CA LEU A 292 15.23 -6.90 13.72
C LEU A 292 14.23 -8.06 13.81
N SER A 293 14.31 -8.86 14.88
CA SER A 293 13.36 -9.96 15.15
C SER A 293 11.93 -9.42 15.30
N PHE A 294 11.74 -8.33 16.04
CA PHE A 294 10.45 -7.70 16.27
C PHE A 294 9.80 -7.20 14.97
N LEU A 295 10.49 -6.35 14.22
CA LEU A 295 9.94 -5.74 13.01
C LEU A 295 9.71 -6.76 11.89
N ILE A 296 10.67 -7.66 11.64
CA ILE A 296 10.50 -8.66 10.59
C ILE A 296 9.41 -9.67 10.96
N SER A 297 9.27 -10.02 12.24
CA SER A 297 8.16 -10.86 12.69
C SER A 297 6.82 -10.15 12.55
N SER A 298 6.74 -8.83 12.82
CA SER A 298 5.51 -8.05 12.60
C SER A 298 5.08 -8.11 11.12
N ALA A 299 6.01 -7.89 10.19
CA ALA A 299 5.73 -8.03 8.77
C ALA A 299 5.23 -9.44 8.42
N CYS A 300 5.98 -10.48 8.82
CA CYS A 300 5.61 -11.88 8.56
C CYS A 300 4.26 -12.27 9.18
N PHE A 301 3.92 -11.70 10.34
CA PHE A 301 2.67 -11.95 11.04
C PHE A 301 1.44 -11.60 10.20
N PHE A 302 1.43 -10.46 9.52
CA PHE A 302 0.31 -10.07 8.67
C PHE A 302 0.15 -10.99 7.48
N PHE A 303 1.23 -11.45 6.87
CA PHE A 303 1.17 -12.45 5.81
C PHE A 303 0.66 -13.80 6.32
N GLU A 304 1.15 -14.27 7.47
CA GLU A 304 0.86 -15.61 7.97
C GLU A 304 -0.51 -15.72 8.64
N LYS A 305 -0.90 -14.71 9.45
CA LYS A 305 -2.14 -14.78 10.25
C LYS A 305 -3.31 -14.11 9.57
N TYR A 306 -3.06 -13.09 8.74
CA TYR A 306 -4.11 -12.33 8.07
C TYR A 306 -4.14 -12.52 6.55
N HIS A 307 -3.25 -13.37 6.00
CA HIS A 307 -3.19 -13.73 4.59
C HIS A 307 -3.11 -12.54 3.62
N ILE A 308 -2.52 -11.41 4.03
CA ILE A 308 -2.38 -10.26 3.14
C ILE A 308 -1.49 -10.57 1.93
N ASP A 309 -1.65 -9.81 0.84
CA ASP A 309 -0.88 -9.97 -0.39
C ASP A 309 0.37 -9.09 -0.41
N GLY A 310 0.38 -8.00 0.34
CA GLY A 310 1.51 -7.09 0.32
C GLY A 310 1.58 -6.11 1.47
N LEU A 311 2.77 -5.49 1.58
CA LEU A 311 3.03 -4.34 2.45
C LEU A 311 3.51 -3.16 1.61
N ARG A 312 2.90 -2.00 1.80
CA ARG A 312 3.51 -0.72 1.49
C ARG A 312 4.30 -0.30 2.72
N VAL A 313 5.60 -0.14 2.56
CA VAL A 313 6.51 0.21 3.66
C VAL A 313 6.66 1.73 3.69
N ASP A 314 6.12 2.31 4.76
CA ASP A 314 6.07 3.75 5.00
C ASP A 314 7.45 4.36 5.21
N ALA A 315 7.65 5.57 4.70
CA ALA A 315 8.77 6.46 4.99
C ALA A 315 10.18 5.84 4.84
N VAL A 316 10.38 4.99 3.83
CA VAL A 316 11.68 4.32 3.60
C VAL A 316 12.82 5.32 3.47
N ALA A 317 12.61 6.47 2.81
CA ALA A 317 13.59 7.54 2.72
C ALA A 317 14.10 7.99 4.08
N SER A 318 13.21 8.13 5.06
CA SER A 318 13.57 8.57 6.43
C SER A 318 14.46 7.57 7.18
N MET A 319 14.38 6.29 6.81
CA MET A 319 15.22 5.24 7.38
C MET A 319 16.62 5.22 6.74
N LEU A 320 16.70 5.45 5.42
CA LEU A 320 17.94 5.31 4.64
C LEU A 320 18.99 6.40 4.94
N TYR A 321 18.55 7.58 5.37
CA TYR A 321 19.43 8.72 5.55
C TYR A 321 19.53 9.15 7.01
N LEU A 322 20.78 9.32 7.49
CA LEU A 322 21.08 9.79 8.84
C LEU A 322 20.72 11.27 9.02
N ASP A 323 20.83 12.06 7.96
CA ASP A 323 20.55 13.50 7.89
C ASP A 323 19.10 13.82 7.48
N TYR A 324 18.23 12.81 7.31
CA TYR A 324 16.83 13.05 6.94
C TYR A 324 16.16 13.97 7.97
N ASP A 325 15.58 15.08 7.49
CA ASP A 325 14.90 16.10 8.31
C ASP A 325 15.79 16.70 9.43
N LYS A 326 17.09 16.84 9.17
CA LYS A 326 18.07 17.39 10.12
C LYS A 326 18.91 18.48 9.48
N ARG A 327 19.35 19.42 10.33
CA ARG A 327 20.28 20.49 9.96
C ARG A 327 21.71 20.03 10.19
N ASP A 328 22.64 20.81 9.64
CA ASP A 328 24.07 20.62 9.91
C ASP A 328 24.35 20.66 11.42
N GLY A 329 25.08 19.65 11.91
CA GLY A 329 25.39 19.48 13.34
C GLY A 329 24.32 18.72 14.14
N GLU A 330 23.19 18.34 13.54
CA GLU A 330 22.14 17.54 14.19
C GLU A 330 22.23 16.05 13.87
N TRP A 331 23.24 15.61 13.14
CA TRP A 331 23.49 14.22 12.79
C TRP A 331 24.99 13.93 12.70
N GLN A 332 25.34 12.65 12.77
CA GLN A 332 26.71 12.16 12.59
C GLN A 332 26.78 11.20 11.40
N PRO A 333 27.87 11.28 10.60
CA PRO A 333 28.06 10.36 9.49
C PRO A 333 28.28 8.93 9.99
N ASN A 334 28.06 7.98 9.08
CA ASN A 334 28.39 6.58 9.32
C ASN A 334 29.92 6.35 9.35
N ILE A 335 30.34 5.10 9.58
CA ILE A 335 31.76 4.70 9.66
C ILE A 335 32.59 5.00 8.41
N TYR A 336 31.94 5.30 7.28
CA TYR A 336 32.58 5.67 6.02
C TYR A 336 32.55 7.17 5.75
N GLY A 337 32.02 7.98 6.67
CA GLY A 337 31.86 9.41 6.52
C GLY A 337 30.67 9.85 5.64
N GLU A 338 29.71 8.93 5.38
CA GLU A 338 28.53 9.16 4.56
C GLU A 338 27.26 9.37 5.42
N ASN A 339 26.20 9.90 4.79
CA ASN A 339 24.90 10.08 5.43
C ASN A 339 23.98 8.84 5.36
N LYS A 340 24.45 7.71 4.85
CA LYS A 340 23.66 6.48 4.75
C LYS A 340 23.54 5.79 6.11
N ASN A 341 22.33 5.37 6.46
CA ASN A 341 22.06 4.53 7.63
C ASN A 341 22.28 3.06 7.28
N LEU A 342 23.47 2.55 7.57
CA LEU A 342 23.88 1.20 7.19
C LEU A 342 23.03 0.12 7.86
N GLU A 343 22.62 0.34 9.09
CA GLU A 343 21.79 -0.56 9.88
C GLU A 343 20.38 -0.67 9.28
N ALA A 344 19.76 0.44 8.89
CA ALA A 344 18.45 0.43 8.23
C ALA A 344 18.51 -0.20 6.84
N ILE A 345 19.58 0.03 6.06
CA ILE A 345 19.80 -0.63 4.77
C ILE A 345 19.87 -2.15 4.95
N ALA A 346 20.62 -2.61 5.95
CA ALA A 346 20.74 -4.04 6.27
C ALA A 346 19.38 -4.62 6.71
N PHE A 347 18.63 -3.88 7.55
CA PHE A 347 17.27 -4.26 7.96
C PHE A 347 16.35 -4.44 6.76
N LEU A 348 16.24 -3.45 5.86
CA LEU A 348 15.34 -3.52 4.70
C LEU A 348 15.65 -4.71 3.77
N ARG A 349 16.93 -5.00 3.57
CA ARG A 349 17.36 -6.19 2.82
C ARG A 349 16.93 -7.50 3.49
N LYS A 350 17.17 -7.62 4.80
CA LYS A 350 16.76 -8.78 5.60
C LYS A 350 15.24 -8.94 5.65
N LEU A 351 14.51 -7.83 5.74
CA LEU A 351 13.05 -7.81 5.70
C LEU A 351 12.53 -8.42 4.39
N ASN A 352 12.97 -7.89 3.25
CA ASN A 352 12.52 -8.35 1.93
C ASN A 352 12.93 -9.82 1.68
N GLU A 353 14.15 -10.20 2.04
CA GLU A 353 14.62 -11.59 1.94
C GLU A 353 13.75 -12.53 2.79
N ALA A 354 13.47 -12.18 4.06
CA ALA A 354 12.68 -13.00 4.95
C ALA A 354 11.23 -13.17 4.48
N VAL A 355 10.63 -12.10 3.98
CA VAL A 355 9.25 -12.12 3.45
C VAL A 355 9.19 -12.99 2.20
N PHE A 356 10.03 -12.75 1.20
CA PHE A 356 9.98 -13.52 -0.06
C PHE A 356 10.35 -14.99 0.10
N LEU A 357 11.21 -15.33 1.06
CA LEU A 357 11.53 -16.71 1.35
C LEU A 357 10.32 -17.50 1.87
N ARG A 358 9.47 -16.87 2.66
CA ARG A 358 8.28 -17.49 3.27
C ARG A 358 7.03 -17.32 2.40
N PHE A 359 6.90 -16.18 1.74
CA PHE A 359 5.74 -15.76 0.96
C PHE A 359 6.17 -15.30 -0.44
N PRO A 360 6.47 -16.23 -1.37
CA PRO A 360 7.00 -15.89 -2.69
C PRO A 360 6.07 -15.02 -3.55
N TYR A 361 4.78 -14.98 -3.20
CA TYR A 361 3.76 -14.15 -3.85
C TYR A 361 3.68 -12.71 -3.33
N ALA A 362 4.38 -12.41 -2.24
CA ALA A 362 4.26 -11.14 -1.55
C ALA A 362 4.59 -9.93 -2.43
N LEU A 363 3.87 -8.83 -2.20
CA LEU A 363 4.16 -7.52 -2.72
C LEU A 363 4.85 -6.69 -1.63
N MET A 364 6.08 -6.26 -1.89
CA MET A 364 6.82 -5.35 -1.02
C MET A 364 7.04 -4.04 -1.77
N ILE A 365 6.36 -2.97 -1.35
CA ILE A 365 6.30 -1.69 -2.05
C ILE A 365 6.94 -0.63 -1.16
N ALA A 366 7.97 0.07 -1.66
CA ALA A 366 8.64 1.12 -0.89
C ALA A 366 8.02 2.49 -1.17
N GLU A 367 7.67 3.23 -0.11
CA GLU A 367 7.56 4.67 -0.21
C GLU A 367 8.95 5.27 -0.06
N GLU A 368 9.57 5.57 -1.18
CA GLU A 368 10.89 6.18 -1.21
C GLU A 368 10.90 7.30 -2.25
N SER A 369 11.06 8.55 -1.79
CA SER A 369 10.88 9.78 -2.57
C SER A 369 12.19 10.39 -3.08
N THR A 370 13.34 9.81 -2.72
CA THR A 370 14.65 10.36 -3.06
C THR A 370 15.24 9.73 -4.32
N ALA A 371 16.45 10.16 -4.68
CA ALA A 371 17.23 9.56 -5.78
C ALA A 371 17.99 8.29 -5.38
N TRP A 372 17.58 7.60 -4.32
CA TRP A 372 18.20 6.32 -3.94
C TRP A 372 18.01 5.29 -5.03
N GLY A 373 19.10 4.72 -5.53
CA GLY A 373 19.07 3.75 -6.63
C GLY A 373 18.91 2.31 -6.14
N LEU A 374 18.46 1.43 -7.04
CA LEU A 374 18.36 -0.01 -6.83
C LEU A 374 17.38 -0.41 -5.70
N VAL A 375 16.35 0.40 -5.43
CA VAL A 375 15.32 0.06 -4.45
C VAL A 375 14.63 -1.26 -4.80
N THR A 376 14.32 -1.43 -6.10
CA THR A 376 13.59 -2.60 -6.61
C THR A 376 14.50 -3.66 -7.24
N LYS A 377 15.80 -3.61 -6.95
CA LYS A 377 16.73 -4.65 -7.40
C LYS A 377 17.10 -5.57 -6.24
N PRO A 378 17.44 -6.83 -6.55
CA PRO A 378 17.82 -7.81 -5.52
C PRO A 378 19.03 -7.37 -4.68
N GLY A 379 19.08 -7.80 -3.41
CA GLY A 379 20.22 -7.57 -2.52
C GLY A 379 21.56 -8.07 -3.06
N SER A 380 21.54 -9.13 -3.87
CA SER A 380 22.73 -9.70 -4.51
C SER A 380 23.46 -8.75 -5.48
N VAL A 381 22.76 -7.75 -6.01
CA VAL A 381 23.34 -6.69 -6.84
C VAL A 381 23.43 -5.33 -6.13
N GLY A 382 23.29 -5.34 -4.80
CA GLY A 382 23.36 -4.13 -3.97
C GLY A 382 22.03 -3.42 -3.77
N GLY A 383 20.91 -3.95 -4.25
CA GLY A 383 19.58 -3.38 -4.09
C GLY A 383 18.98 -3.57 -2.70
N LEU A 384 17.81 -2.99 -2.47
CA LEU A 384 17.05 -3.16 -1.22
C LEU A 384 16.10 -4.35 -1.26
N GLY A 385 15.75 -4.87 -2.45
CA GLY A 385 14.98 -6.09 -2.65
C GLY A 385 13.45 -5.90 -2.71
N PHE A 386 12.93 -4.68 -2.78
CA PHE A 386 11.49 -4.45 -2.98
C PHE A 386 11.02 -4.91 -4.37
N ASN A 387 9.73 -5.24 -4.51
CA ASN A 387 9.14 -5.45 -5.85
C ASN A 387 8.93 -4.13 -6.57
N PHE A 388 8.38 -3.13 -5.86
CA PHE A 388 7.98 -1.85 -6.41
C PHE A 388 8.40 -0.69 -5.53
N LYS A 389 8.40 0.48 -6.14
CA LYS A 389 8.63 1.76 -5.48
C LYS A 389 7.60 2.78 -5.98
N TRP A 390 7.08 3.62 -5.09
CA TRP A 390 6.25 4.75 -5.50
C TRP A 390 7.05 5.75 -6.34
N ASN A 391 6.48 6.20 -7.46
CA ASN A 391 7.06 7.24 -8.30
C ASN A 391 6.59 8.64 -7.88
N MET A 392 7.15 9.14 -6.79
CA MET A 392 6.80 10.45 -6.25
C MET A 392 7.22 11.60 -7.20
N GLY A 393 8.28 11.43 -8.00
CA GLY A 393 8.71 12.40 -9.01
C GLY A 393 7.66 12.58 -10.10
N TRP A 394 7.15 11.48 -10.67
CA TRP A 394 6.05 11.52 -11.64
C TRP A 394 4.80 12.17 -11.04
N MET A 395 4.43 11.80 -9.83
CA MET A 395 3.27 12.35 -9.13
C MET A 395 3.36 13.87 -8.99
N ASN A 396 4.48 14.37 -8.47
CA ASN A 396 4.71 15.81 -8.29
C ASN A 396 4.67 16.58 -9.61
N ASP A 397 5.33 16.06 -10.65
CA ASP A 397 5.33 16.67 -11.98
C ASP A 397 3.92 16.74 -12.57
N MET A 398 3.19 15.64 -12.52
CA MET A 398 1.84 15.54 -13.08
C MET A 398 0.85 16.43 -12.34
N LEU A 399 0.83 16.41 -11.01
CA LEU A 399 -0.08 17.25 -10.23
C LEU A 399 0.23 18.74 -10.42
N SER A 400 1.51 19.12 -10.42
CA SER A 400 1.88 20.51 -10.66
C SER A 400 1.56 20.96 -12.09
N TYR A 401 1.73 20.09 -13.11
CA TYR A 401 1.37 20.38 -14.49
C TYR A 401 -0.15 20.56 -14.69
N THR A 402 -0.93 19.61 -14.17
CA THR A 402 -2.38 19.64 -14.38
C THR A 402 -3.07 20.77 -13.62
N SER A 403 -2.48 21.27 -12.54
CA SER A 403 -2.97 22.44 -11.80
C SER A 403 -2.76 23.77 -12.55
N LEU A 404 -1.88 23.79 -13.56
CA LEU A 404 -1.68 24.99 -14.37
C LEU A 404 -2.90 25.23 -15.28
N ASN A 405 -3.28 26.52 -15.42
CA ASN A 405 -4.17 26.91 -16.51
C ASN A 405 -3.57 26.43 -17.84
N PRO A 406 -4.36 25.82 -18.76
CA PRO A 406 -3.86 25.30 -20.03
C PRO A 406 -3.01 26.28 -20.84
N PHE A 407 -3.28 27.57 -20.74
CA PHE A 407 -2.51 28.63 -21.40
C PHE A 407 -1.01 28.64 -20.99
N PHE A 408 -0.69 28.28 -19.74
CA PHE A 408 0.68 28.26 -19.23
C PHE A 408 1.38 26.89 -19.33
N ARG A 409 0.67 25.85 -19.80
CA ARG A 409 1.20 24.49 -19.86
C ARG A 409 2.31 24.31 -20.88
N MET A 410 2.32 25.09 -21.95
CA MET A 410 3.32 25.05 -23.01
C MET A 410 4.76 25.13 -22.44
N ASN A 411 5.00 26.05 -21.53
CA ASN A 411 6.33 26.24 -20.90
C ASN A 411 6.68 25.17 -19.84
N ASN A 412 5.76 24.27 -19.54
CA ASN A 412 5.91 23.20 -18.55
C ASN A 412 5.70 21.80 -19.15
N HIS A 413 5.68 21.70 -20.48
CA HIS A 413 5.39 20.47 -21.21
C HIS A 413 6.33 19.31 -20.85
N ASN A 414 7.58 19.63 -20.49
CA ASN A 414 8.56 18.65 -20.03
C ASN A 414 8.10 17.85 -18.80
N LYS A 415 7.20 18.37 -17.97
CA LYS A 415 6.66 17.64 -16.81
C LYS A 415 5.83 16.42 -17.21
N LEU A 416 5.25 16.42 -18.41
CA LEU A 416 4.58 15.25 -18.96
C LEU A 416 5.54 14.12 -19.36
N THR A 417 6.75 14.47 -19.75
CA THR A 417 7.68 13.55 -20.43
C THR A 417 8.91 13.20 -19.62
N PHE A 418 9.28 14.02 -18.61
CA PHE A 418 10.50 13.86 -17.84
C PHE A 418 10.60 12.52 -17.13
N SER A 419 9.50 12.01 -16.60
CA SER A 419 9.45 10.71 -15.93
C SER A 419 9.95 9.55 -16.80
N MET A 420 9.82 9.66 -18.13
CA MET A 420 10.31 8.63 -19.04
C MET A 420 11.83 8.54 -19.12
N MET A 421 12.57 9.55 -18.64
CA MET A 421 14.02 9.49 -18.53
C MET A 421 14.50 8.44 -17.52
N TYR A 422 13.64 8.10 -16.54
CA TYR A 422 13.96 7.14 -15.48
C TYR A 422 12.91 6.05 -15.29
N ALA A 423 11.84 6.02 -16.11
CA ALA A 423 10.69 5.12 -15.96
C ALA A 423 11.05 3.63 -15.86
N PHE A 424 12.22 3.22 -16.38
CA PHE A 424 12.70 1.84 -16.39
C PHE A 424 13.90 1.60 -15.46
N SER A 425 14.27 2.57 -14.62
CA SER A 425 15.34 2.40 -13.63
C SER A 425 14.91 1.53 -12.45
N GLU A 426 13.65 1.62 -12.09
CA GLU A 426 12.99 0.87 -11.01
C GLU A 426 11.64 0.32 -11.50
N ASN A 427 11.02 -0.57 -10.72
CA ASN A 427 9.65 -1.00 -10.95
C ASN A 427 8.72 -0.03 -10.20
N TYR A 428 8.03 0.83 -10.93
CA TYR A 428 7.26 1.91 -10.32
C TYR A 428 5.78 1.58 -10.13
N VAL A 429 5.22 2.11 -9.03
CA VAL A 429 3.80 2.41 -8.87
C VAL A 429 3.62 3.91 -9.05
N LEU A 430 2.62 4.32 -9.82
CA LEU A 430 2.24 5.72 -10.00
C LEU A 430 1.20 6.08 -8.93
N PRO A 431 1.59 6.75 -7.82
CA PRO A 431 0.69 7.01 -6.72
C PRO A 431 -0.01 8.36 -6.92
N ILE A 432 -1.33 8.39 -6.79
CA ILE A 432 -2.08 9.58 -6.43
C ILE A 432 -2.73 9.28 -5.09
N SER A 433 -1.93 9.44 -4.04
CA SER A 433 -2.22 8.96 -2.69
C SER A 433 -2.95 10.00 -1.82
N HIS A 434 -3.27 9.60 -0.59
CA HIS A 434 -3.93 10.43 0.42
C HIS A 434 -3.20 11.73 0.73
N ASP A 435 -1.86 11.72 0.75
CA ASP A 435 -1.03 12.91 1.07
C ASP A 435 -1.26 14.09 0.13
N GLU A 436 -1.77 13.82 -1.07
CA GLU A 436 -1.94 14.84 -2.10
C GLU A 436 -3.28 15.59 -2.00
N VAL A 437 -4.15 15.23 -1.07
CA VAL A 437 -5.50 15.82 -0.94
C VAL A 437 -5.84 16.26 0.48
N VAL A 438 -4.83 16.68 1.22
CA VAL A 438 -4.92 17.17 2.61
C VAL A 438 -4.13 18.46 2.78
N HIS A 439 -4.31 19.13 3.90
CA HIS A 439 -3.51 20.27 4.35
C HIS A 439 -3.46 21.45 3.35
N GLY A 440 -4.59 21.77 2.72
CA GLY A 440 -4.71 22.89 1.77
C GLY A 440 -4.20 22.59 0.36
N LYS A 441 -3.92 21.31 0.04
CA LYS A 441 -3.49 20.88 -1.30
C LYS A 441 -4.64 20.75 -2.30
N CYS A 442 -5.90 20.89 -1.88
CA CYS A 442 -7.15 20.67 -2.62
C CYS A 442 -7.39 19.20 -3.00
N SER A 443 -8.66 18.81 -3.18
CA SER A 443 -9.02 17.53 -3.78
C SER A 443 -8.55 17.45 -5.24
N LEU A 444 -8.41 16.23 -5.80
CA LEU A 444 -7.90 16.05 -7.16
C LEU A 444 -8.68 16.87 -8.20
N ILE A 445 -10.01 16.88 -8.12
CA ILE A 445 -10.84 17.66 -9.06
C ILE A 445 -10.66 19.17 -8.86
N ASN A 446 -10.41 19.63 -7.64
CA ASN A 446 -10.22 21.05 -7.35
C ASN A 446 -8.80 21.54 -7.67
N LYS A 447 -7.86 20.65 -7.91
CA LYS A 447 -6.57 21.00 -8.51
C LYS A 447 -6.71 21.37 -9.99
N MET A 448 -7.76 20.87 -10.68
CA MET A 448 -7.97 21.18 -12.09
C MET A 448 -8.52 22.59 -12.29
N PRO A 449 -7.91 23.40 -13.17
CA PRO A 449 -8.39 24.75 -13.50
C PRO A 449 -9.62 24.72 -14.43
N GLY A 450 -10.31 25.85 -14.52
CA GLY A 450 -11.40 26.05 -15.47
C GLY A 450 -12.79 25.95 -14.87
N THR A 451 -13.80 25.83 -15.73
CA THR A 451 -15.20 25.66 -15.35
C THR A 451 -15.44 24.32 -14.68
N TYR A 452 -16.64 24.10 -14.16
CA TYR A 452 -17.02 22.82 -13.56
C TYR A 452 -16.82 21.65 -14.54
N GLU A 453 -17.27 21.79 -15.78
CA GLU A 453 -17.14 20.80 -16.85
C GLU A 453 -15.67 20.57 -17.23
N GLU A 454 -14.89 21.64 -17.31
CA GLU A 454 -13.45 21.57 -17.63
C GLU A 454 -12.63 20.87 -16.55
N LYS A 455 -13.01 21.00 -15.28
CA LYS A 455 -12.39 20.23 -14.18
C LYS A 455 -12.59 18.73 -14.40
N PHE A 456 -13.81 18.28 -14.73
CA PHE A 456 -14.06 16.87 -15.03
C PHE A 456 -13.33 16.39 -16.28
N ALA A 457 -13.27 17.21 -17.33
CA ALA A 457 -12.50 16.88 -18.53
C ALA A 457 -11.00 16.74 -18.21
N GLY A 458 -10.47 17.66 -17.39
CA GLY A 458 -9.08 17.60 -16.91
C GLY A 458 -8.77 16.33 -16.11
N VAL A 459 -9.65 15.94 -15.19
CA VAL A 459 -9.49 14.69 -14.42
C VAL A 459 -9.54 13.48 -15.35
N ARG A 460 -10.50 13.41 -16.28
CA ARG A 460 -10.58 12.30 -17.24
C ARG A 460 -9.34 12.21 -18.13
N ALA A 461 -8.84 13.33 -18.63
CA ALA A 461 -7.61 13.36 -19.44
C ALA A 461 -6.40 12.89 -18.63
N PHE A 462 -6.28 13.35 -17.39
CA PHE A 462 -5.20 12.98 -16.47
C PHE A 462 -5.21 11.48 -16.15
N LEU A 463 -6.35 10.94 -15.72
CA LEU A 463 -6.47 9.52 -15.37
C LEU A 463 -6.28 8.60 -16.60
N GLY A 464 -6.77 9.04 -17.79
CA GLY A 464 -6.49 8.32 -19.03
C GLY A 464 -4.99 8.29 -19.37
N TYR A 465 -4.29 9.40 -19.22
CA TYR A 465 -2.85 9.44 -19.42
C TYR A 465 -2.11 8.57 -18.39
N MET A 466 -2.44 8.71 -17.11
CA MET A 466 -1.87 7.90 -16.02
C MET A 466 -2.02 6.39 -16.28
N MET A 467 -3.22 5.98 -16.71
CA MET A 467 -3.49 4.55 -16.96
C MET A 467 -2.62 3.98 -18.09
N ALA A 468 -2.28 4.79 -19.08
CA ALA A 468 -1.45 4.39 -20.19
C ALA A 468 0.06 4.57 -19.96
N HIS A 469 0.47 5.39 -19.01
CA HIS A 469 1.88 5.58 -18.66
C HIS A 469 2.48 4.28 -18.06
N PRO A 470 3.74 3.90 -18.34
CA PRO A 470 4.39 2.75 -17.72
C PRO A 470 4.39 2.84 -16.18
N GLY A 471 4.18 1.71 -15.51
CA GLY A 471 4.11 1.57 -14.05
C GLY A 471 2.75 1.11 -13.57
N LYS A 472 2.69 0.49 -12.40
CA LYS A 472 1.45 0.10 -11.70
C LYS A 472 0.70 1.34 -11.24
N LYS A 473 -0.57 1.21 -10.86
CA LYS A 473 -1.45 2.35 -10.55
C LYS A 473 -1.92 2.30 -9.11
N LEU A 474 -2.00 3.47 -8.48
CA LEU A 474 -2.63 3.66 -7.18
C LEU A 474 -3.44 4.95 -7.19
N ASN A 475 -4.70 4.84 -6.78
CA ASN A 475 -5.61 5.97 -6.63
C ASN A 475 -6.23 5.96 -5.24
N PHE A 476 -6.20 7.11 -4.57
CA PHE A 476 -6.85 7.28 -3.28
C PHE A 476 -8.37 7.37 -3.44
N MET A 477 -9.10 6.85 -2.45
CA MET A 477 -10.56 6.86 -2.38
C MET A 477 -11.16 8.25 -2.63
N GLY A 478 -12.26 8.30 -3.38
CA GLY A 478 -12.96 9.53 -3.74
C GLY A 478 -12.53 10.14 -5.07
N TYR A 479 -11.35 9.80 -5.62
CA TYR A 479 -10.91 10.31 -6.93
C TYR A 479 -11.79 9.80 -8.07
N GLU A 480 -12.28 8.58 -7.93
CA GLU A 480 -13.04 7.87 -8.95
C GLU A 480 -14.40 8.50 -9.26
N PHE A 481 -14.94 9.34 -8.36
CA PHE A 481 -16.15 10.10 -8.60
C PHE A 481 -15.96 11.62 -8.43
N GLY A 482 -14.73 12.07 -8.17
CA GLY A 482 -14.42 13.50 -8.05
C GLY A 482 -14.88 14.12 -6.73
N GLN A 483 -14.54 13.51 -5.60
CA GLN A 483 -14.71 14.08 -4.28
C GLN A 483 -14.35 15.58 -4.29
N PHE A 484 -15.25 16.46 -3.81
CA PHE A 484 -15.03 17.90 -3.86
C PHE A 484 -14.19 18.43 -2.72
N LYS A 485 -14.49 18.01 -1.50
CA LYS A 485 -13.67 18.36 -0.33
C LYS A 485 -12.32 17.69 -0.38
N GLU A 486 -11.33 18.30 0.25
CA GLU A 486 -10.14 17.57 0.68
C GLU A 486 -10.55 16.41 1.57
N TRP A 487 -9.73 15.38 1.63
CA TRP A 487 -10.00 14.28 2.54
C TRP A 487 -9.98 14.76 4.00
N ASP A 488 -11.04 14.45 4.72
CA ASP A 488 -11.19 14.66 6.15
C ASP A 488 -11.45 13.31 6.83
N TYR A 489 -10.54 12.89 7.71
CA TYR A 489 -10.66 11.63 8.42
C TYR A 489 -11.84 11.61 9.43
N HIS A 490 -12.41 12.74 9.77
CA HIS A 490 -13.60 12.82 10.65
C HIS A 490 -14.92 12.50 9.94
N GLU A 491 -14.94 12.53 8.62
CA GLU A 491 -16.15 12.34 7.81
C GLU A 491 -15.99 11.16 6.84
N GLY A 492 -17.13 10.63 6.37
CA GLY A 492 -17.15 9.72 5.22
C GLY A 492 -17.03 10.47 3.90
N LEU A 493 -16.70 9.76 2.82
CA LEU A 493 -16.68 10.32 1.47
C LEU A 493 -18.05 10.86 1.06
N GLU A 494 -18.05 11.86 0.17
CA GLU A 494 -19.25 12.52 -0.34
C GLU A 494 -19.94 11.69 -1.44
N PHE A 495 -20.30 10.42 -1.16
CA PHE A 495 -20.96 9.53 -2.12
C PHE A 495 -22.24 10.10 -2.73
N PHE A 496 -22.92 11.02 -2.02
CA PHE A 496 -24.08 11.73 -2.55
C PHE A 496 -23.76 12.52 -3.84
N LEU A 497 -22.51 12.97 -4.03
CA LEU A 497 -22.08 13.62 -5.26
C LEU A 497 -22.24 12.68 -6.46
N ARG A 498 -21.75 11.43 -6.32
CA ARG A 498 -21.87 10.40 -7.34
C ARG A 498 -23.35 10.09 -7.68
N ASP A 499 -24.17 10.02 -6.63
CA ASP A 499 -25.54 9.53 -6.76
C ASP A 499 -26.52 10.63 -7.22
N GLN A 500 -26.24 11.92 -6.97
CA GLN A 500 -27.16 13.04 -7.23
C GLN A 500 -26.68 14.01 -8.32
N TYR A 501 -25.41 14.01 -8.68
CA TYR A 501 -24.86 14.95 -9.66
C TYR A 501 -24.29 14.20 -10.87
N GLU A 502 -24.81 14.54 -12.03
CA GLU A 502 -24.58 13.81 -13.29
C GLU A 502 -23.09 13.64 -13.62
N LEU A 503 -22.27 14.68 -13.55
CA LEU A 503 -20.85 14.60 -13.93
C LEU A 503 -20.04 13.75 -12.97
N HIS A 504 -20.36 13.71 -11.69
CA HIS A 504 -19.72 12.84 -10.71
C HIS A 504 -20.06 11.36 -10.97
N GLY A 505 -21.33 11.06 -11.25
CA GLY A 505 -21.75 9.71 -11.66
C GLY A 505 -21.06 9.26 -12.96
N LYS A 506 -20.99 10.15 -13.96
CA LYS A 506 -20.30 9.88 -15.24
C LYS A 506 -18.79 9.71 -15.08
N LEU A 507 -18.14 10.44 -14.15
CA LEU A 507 -16.73 10.25 -13.84
C LEU A 507 -16.50 8.87 -13.19
N SER A 508 -17.39 8.43 -12.31
CA SER A 508 -17.34 7.08 -11.75
C SER A 508 -17.44 5.99 -12.83
N GLU A 509 -18.38 6.14 -13.77
CA GLU A 509 -18.50 5.26 -14.94
C GLU A 509 -17.25 5.28 -15.83
N TYR A 510 -16.63 6.46 -16.02
CA TYR A 510 -15.37 6.59 -16.73
C TYR A 510 -14.26 5.79 -16.06
N ASN A 511 -14.09 5.94 -14.75
CA ASN A 511 -13.05 5.22 -13.99
C ASN A 511 -13.27 3.71 -14.06
N ARG A 512 -14.50 3.24 -13.87
CA ARG A 512 -14.84 1.83 -14.01
C ARG A 512 -14.48 1.29 -15.40
N ALA A 513 -14.86 1.99 -16.45
CA ALA A 513 -14.57 1.57 -17.82
C ALA A 513 -13.07 1.61 -18.14
N LEU A 514 -12.33 2.58 -17.59
CA LEU A 514 -10.88 2.71 -17.74
C LEU A 514 -10.14 1.58 -17.04
N ASN A 515 -10.55 1.23 -15.82
CA ASN A 515 -9.98 0.11 -15.05
C ASN A 515 -10.24 -1.23 -15.75
N GLU A 516 -11.45 -1.45 -16.29
CA GLU A 516 -11.76 -2.67 -17.06
C GLU A 516 -10.94 -2.73 -18.36
N TYR A 517 -10.78 -1.61 -19.06
CA TYR A 517 -9.93 -1.54 -20.25
C TYR A 517 -8.48 -1.89 -19.93
N TYR A 518 -7.93 -1.34 -18.84
CA TYR A 518 -6.58 -1.62 -18.38
C TYR A 518 -6.38 -3.13 -18.13
N LYS A 519 -7.26 -3.76 -17.35
CA LYS A 519 -7.19 -5.20 -17.05
C LYS A 519 -7.29 -6.08 -18.30
N ALA A 520 -8.11 -5.67 -19.26
CA ALA A 520 -8.35 -6.45 -20.48
C ALA A 520 -7.27 -6.27 -21.56
N THR A 521 -6.35 -5.31 -21.42
CA THR A 521 -5.43 -4.89 -22.48
C THR A 521 -3.97 -5.10 -22.08
N PRO A 522 -3.34 -6.24 -22.44
CA PRO A 522 -1.95 -6.56 -22.05
C PRO A 522 -0.93 -5.48 -22.43
N ALA A 523 -1.13 -4.78 -23.53
CA ALA A 523 -0.24 -3.68 -23.93
C ALA A 523 -0.14 -2.55 -22.89
N MET A 524 -1.09 -2.43 -21.96
CA MET A 524 -1.10 -1.37 -20.95
C MET A 524 -0.25 -1.73 -19.70
N TYR A 525 0.09 -3.02 -19.48
CA TYR A 525 0.75 -3.47 -18.24
C TYR A 525 1.78 -4.59 -18.40
N GLU A 526 1.84 -5.28 -19.54
CA GLU A 526 2.63 -6.53 -19.64
C GLU A 526 4.14 -6.27 -19.79
N VAL A 527 4.52 -5.13 -20.43
CA VAL A 527 5.91 -4.71 -20.60
C VAL A 527 6.05 -3.28 -20.07
N GLU A 528 6.49 -3.17 -18.81
CA GLU A 528 6.62 -1.89 -18.10
C GLU A 528 8.04 -1.59 -17.64
N ASP A 529 8.99 -2.46 -17.95
CA ASP A 529 10.38 -2.43 -17.49
C ASP A 529 11.38 -1.99 -18.57
N SER A 530 10.90 -1.69 -19.77
CA SER A 530 11.79 -1.39 -20.92
C SER A 530 11.09 -0.63 -22.05
N TRP A 531 11.90 -0.02 -22.89
CA TRP A 531 11.45 0.64 -24.12
C TRP A 531 10.77 -0.31 -25.14
N ALA A 532 10.86 -1.63 -24.95
CA ALA A 532 10.12 -2.57 -25.79
C ALA A 532 8.59 -2.39 -25.64
N GLY A 533 8.12 -2.00 -24.47
CA GLY A 533 6.71 -1.73 -24.18
C GLY A 533 6.24 -0.30 -24.46
N PHE A 534 7.16 0.62 -24.82
CA PHE A 534 6.82 2.03 -24.98
C PHE A 534 7.61 2.68 -26.14
N GLU A 535 6.92 3.49 -26.94
CA GLU A 535 7.54 4.28 -27.99
C GLU A 535 6.85 5.66 -28.10
N TRP A 536 7.61 6.76 -27.98
CA TRP A 536 7.08 8.08 -28.26
C TRP A 536 6.73 8.24 -29.74
N LEU A 537 5.58 8.87 -30.01
CA LEU A 537 5.22 9.43 -31.30
C LEU A 537 5.45 10.95 -31.30
N ALA A 538 4.81 11.67 -30.39
CA ALA A 538 5.05 13.08 -30.15
C ALA A 538 5.29 13.31 -28.66
N ALA A 539 6.52 13.65 -28.28
CA ALA A 539 6.91 13.98 -26.92
C ALA A 539 7.03 15.49 -26.72
N ASP A 540 7.14 16.26 -27.78
CA ASP A 540 7.60 17.67 -27.80
C ASP A 540 6.57 18.65 -28.39
N ASP A 541 5.31 18.24 -28.58
CA ASP A 541 4.24 19.12 -29.10
C ASP A 541 3.72 20.06 -27.99
N ALA A 542 4.62 20.89 -27.49
CA ALA A 542 4.34 21.84 -26.41
C ALA A 542 3.33 22.92 -26.81
N ASP A 543 3.35 23.36 -28.06
CA ASP A 543 2.46 24.40 -28.57
C ASP A 543 0.98 24.01 -28.48
N ARG A 544 0.69 22.71 -28.61
CA ARG A 544 -0.66 22.17 -28.51
C ARG A 544 -0.92 21.46 -27.18
N ASN A 545 0.09 21.34 -26.29
CA ASN A 545 0.02 20.53 -25.08
C ASN A 545 -0.47 19.10 -25.34
N ILE A 546 0.00 18.50 -26.45
CA ILE A 546 -0.33 17.12 -26.85
C ILE A 546 0.88 16.24 -26.68
N VAL A 547 0.66 15.04 -26.13
CA VAL A 547 1.63 13.94 -26.17
C VAL A 547 0.97 12.71 -26.80
N SER A 548 1.76 11.95 -27.55
CA SER A 548 1.29 10.67 -28.07
C SER A 548 2.40 9.62 -28.09
N PHE A 549 2.02 8.36 -27.82
CA PHE A 549 2.94 7.24 -27.74
C PHE A 549 2.24 5.92 -28.05
N ILE A 550 3.03 4.87 -28.20
CA ILE A 550 2.55 3.51 -28.40
C ILE A 550 2.90 2.67 -27.17
N ARG A 551 1.95 1.91 -26.67
CA ARG A 551 2.14 0.82 -25.71
C ARG A 551 2.11 -0.51 -26.45
N ARG A 552 2.98 -1.46 -26.02
CA ARG A 552 3.08 -2.77 -26.64
C ARG A 552 3.04 -3.90 -25.63
N ASP A 553 2.38 -4.99 -25.99
CA ASP A 553 2.48 -6.26 -25.29
C ASP A 553 3.64 -7.14 -25.82
N LYS A 554 3.92 -8.24 -25.14
CA LYS A 554 4.95 -9.23 -25.52
C LYS A 554 4.71 -9.88 -26.89
N ASN A 555 3.50 -9.83 -27.41
CA ASN A 555 3.10 -10.44 -28.68
C ASN A 555 3.04 -9.43 -29.84
N GLY A 556 3.42 -8.16 -29.56
CA GLY A 556 3.39 -7.09 -30.56
C GLY A 556 2.00 -6.46 -30.77
N GLY A 557 1.05 -6.69 -29.89
CA GLY A 557 -0.20 -5.93 -29.84
C GLY A 557 0.09 -4.48 -29.47
N GLU A 558 -0.49 -3.52 -30.22
CA GLU A 558 -0.23 -2.09 -30.04
C GLU A 558 -1.49 -1.34 -29.63
N VAL A 559 -1.35 -0.42 -28.67
CA VAL A 559 -2.31 0.64 -28.35
C VAL A 559 -1.62 1.97 -28.56
N ILE A 560 -2.18 2.82 -29.40
CA ILE A 560 -1.71 4.19 -29.58
C ILE A 560 -2.48 5.06 -28.61
N VAL A 561 -1.77 5.86 -27.85
CA VAL A 561 -2.30 6.80 -26.87
C VAL A 561 -2.06 8.21 -27.37
N LEU A 562 -3.10 9.04 -27.31
CA LEU A 562 -3.02 10.46 -27.57
C LEU A 562 -3.68 11.20 -26.41
N ALA A 563 -2.92 12.04 -25.70
CA ALA A 563 -3.42 12.84 -24.60
C ALA A 563 -3.24 14.32 -24.92
N SER A 564 -4.34 15.06 -24.89
CA SER A 564 -4.39 16.51 -25.06
C SER A 564 -4.69 17.17 -23.71
N PHE A 565 -3.78 18.01 -23.26
CA PHE A 565 -3.95 18.88 -22.11
C PHE A 565 -4.18 20.34 -22.52
N SER A 566 -4.49 20.56 -23.78
CA SER A 566 -4.81 21.87 -24.34
C SER A 566 -6.15 22.42 -23.84
N GLY A 567 -6.27 23.71 -23.74
CA GLY A 567 -7.55 24.41 -23.53
C GLY A 567 -8.37 24.62 -24.81
N ALA A 568 -7.86 24.20 -26.00
CA ALA A 568 -8.50 24.33 -27.30
C ALA A 568 -8.45 23.01 -28.06
N ASP A 569 -9.44 22.80 -28.94
CA ASP A 569 -9.46 21.67 -29.85
C ASP A 569 -8.36 21.81 -30.92
N ALA A 570 -7.78 20.70 -31.38
CA ALA A 570 -6.84 20.68 -32.50
C ALA A 570 -7.47 19.94 -33.69
N THR A 571 -7.76 20.69 -34.76
CA THR A 571 -8.40 20.16 -35.99
C THR A 571 -7.34 19.63 -36.97
N ASP A 572 -7.68 18.58 -37.73
CA ASP A 572 -6.80 17.88 -38.70
C ASP A 572 -5.41 17.55 -38.16
N TYR A 573 -5.34 17.14 -36.88
CA TYR A 573 -4.09 16.70 -36.26
C TYR A 573 -3.62 15.41 -36.91
N LEU A 574 -2.34 15.36 -37.32
CA LEU A 574 -1.78 14.18 -37.99
C LEU A 574 -1.09 13.28 -37.00
N LEU A 575 -1.77 12.28 -36.48
CA LEU A 575 -1.23 11.27 -35.60
C LEU A 575 -0.40 10.25 -36.40
N GLY A 576 0.93 10.22 -36.21
CA GLY A 576 1.81 9.26 -36.87
C GLY A 576 1.48 7.82 -36.49
N VAL A 577 1.51 6.90 -37.46
CA VAL A 577 1.22 5.48 -37.24
C VAL A 577 2.21 4.58 -37.99
N ASN A 578 2.51 3.39 -37.44
CA ASN A 578 3.50 2.47 -38.00
C ASN A 578 3.09 1.84 -39.34
N LYS A 579 1.81 1.65 -39.59
CA LYS A 579 1.30 0.90 -40.75
C LYS A 579 0.11 1.58 -41.37
N ARG A 580 -0.04 1.43 -42.69
CA ARG A 580 -1.27 1.78 -43.39
C ARG A 580 -2.42 0.88 -42.91
N GLY A 581 -3.63 1.40 -42.86
CA GLY A 581 -4.82 0.64 -42.44
C GLY A 581 -5.89 1.51 -41.83
N LYS A 582 -6.84 0.85 -41.17
CA LYS A 582 -7.87 1.51 -40.39
C LYS A 582 -7.50 1.46 -38.90
N TYR A 583 -7.78 2.54 -38.22
CA TYR A 583 -7.52 2.67 -36.76
C TYR A 583 -8.83 3.00 -36.07
N ARG A 584 -9.18 2.21 -35.06
CA ARG A 584 -10.40 2.40 -34.28
C ARG A 584 -10.06 3.10 -32.97
N ILE A 585 -10.79 4.16 -32.63
CA ILE A 585 -10.81 4.73 -31.30
C ILE A 585 -11.60 3.76 -30.40
N VAL A 586 -10.89 3.07 -29.52
CA VAL A 586 -11.46 2.06 -28.61
C VAL A 586 -11.83 2.61 -27.25
N PHE A 587 -11.21 3.74 -26.88
CA PHE A 587 -11.49 4.46 -25.63
C PHE A 587 -11.33 5.96 -25.86
N SER A 588 -12.26 6.75 -25.33
CA SER A 588 -12.23 8.21 -25.40
C SER A 588 -12.75 8.82 -24.12
N SER A 589 -11.97 9.69 -23.51
CA SER A 589 -12.40 10.47 -22.35
C SER A 589 -13.44 11.55 -22.69
N ASP A 590 -13.60 11.87 -23.98
CA ASP A 590 -14.60 12.83 -24.50
C ASP A 590 -15.94 12.17 -24.88
N ASP A 591 -16.11 10.87 -24.65
CA ASP A 591 -17.39 10.20 -24.93
C ASP A 591 -18.49 10.76 -23.99
N THR A 592 -19.67 11.05 -24.55
CA THR A 592 -20.81 11.63 -23.81
C THR A 592 -21.32 10.75 -22.67
N LYS A 593 -21.16 9.44 -22.79
CA LYS A 593 -21.46 8.51 -21.68
C LYS A 593 -20.61 8.77 -20.41
N PHE A 594 -19.45 9.40 -20.58
CA PHE A 594 -18.53 9.78 -19.51
C PHE A 594 -18.60 11.27 -19.15
N GLY A 595 -19.55 12.02 -19.69
CA GLY A 595 -19.68 13.47 -19.50
C GLY A 595 -18.74 14.29 -20.36
N GLY A 596 -18.23 13.73 -21.47
CA GLY A 596 -17.54 14.47 -22.52
C GLY A 596 -18.48 15.17 -23.48
N GLU A 597 -17.93 16.00 -24.35
CA GLU A 597 -18.70 16.76 -25.36
C GLU A 597 -19.07 15.90 -26.58
N GLY A 598 -18.44 14.74 -26.78
CA GLY A 598 -18.72 13.84 -27.89
C GLY A 598 -18.28 14.38 -29.26
N LYS A 599 -17.22 15.19 -29.30
CA LYS A 599 -16.76 15.86 -30.55
C LYS A 599 -16.18 14.91 -31.59
N LEU A 600 -15.86 13.68 -31.20
CA LEU A 600 -15.31 12.69 -32.14
C LEU A 600 -16.41 12.06 -33.00
N ASN A 601 -16.63 12.62 -34.19
CA ASN A 601 -17.67 12.18 -35.14
C ASN A 601 -17.37 10.82 -35.79
N LYS A 602 -16.11 10.35 -35.78
CA LYS A 602 -15.68 9.11 -36.43
C LYS A 602 -14.91 8.24 -35.43
N LYS A 603 -15.42 7.04 -35.19
CA LYS A 603 -14.71 6.04 -34.36
C LYS A 603 -13.70 5.21 -35.16
N VAL A 604 -13.74 5.22 -36.48
CA VAL A 604 -12.79 4.52 -37.38
C VAL A 604 -12.16 5.52 -38.32
N LEU A 605 -10.87 5.61 -38.30
CA LEU A 605 -10.03 6.55 -39.04
C LEU A 605 -9.17 5.78 -40.03
N THR A 606 -8.87 6.34 -41.18
CA THR A 606 -8.04 5.71 -42.21
C THR A 606 -6.68 6.39 -42.30
N ALA A 607 -5.62 5.61 -42.21
CA ALA A 607 -4.25 6.12 -42.34
C ALA A 607 -4.01 6.58 -43.81
N VAL A 608 -3.40 7.74 -43.93
CA VAL A 608 -3.00 8.38 -45.19
C VAL A 608 -1.48 8.41 -45.32
N LYS A 609 -0.96 8.48 -46.54
CA LYS A 609 0.49 8.62 -46.78
C LYS A 609 0.91 10.09 -46.67
N ARG A 610 0.84 10.60 -45.41
CA ARG A 610 1.34 11.91 -44.99
C ARG A 610 2.26 11.71 -43.81
N PRO A 611 3.59 11.91 -43.95
CA PRO A 611 4.52 11.68 -42.86
C PRO A 611 4.23 12.58 -41.66
N SER A 612 4.28 12.00 -40.43
CA SER A 612 4.17 12.73 -39.18
C SER A 612 4.84 11.93 -38.05
N HIS A 613 5.40 12.60 -37.06
CA HIS A 613 6.05 11.98 -35.88
C HIS A 613 7.09 10.91 -36.25
N GLY A 614 7.89 11.13 -37.31
CA GLY A 614 8.86 10.18 -37.81
C GLY A 614 8.28 8.93 -38.48
N LYS A 615 6.95 8.88 -38.73
CA LYS A 615 6.26 7.77 -39.41
C LYS A 615 5.89 8.16 -40.85
N GLU A 616 5.89 7.16 -41.75
CA GLU A 616 5.49 7.36 -43.17
C GLU A 616 3.97 7.63 -43.34
N TYR A 617 3.18 7.05 -42.44
CA TYR A 617 1.75 7.15 -42.41
C TYR A 617 1.24 7.95 -41.20
N SER A 618 0.12 8.62 -41.37
CA SER A 618 -0.57 9.30 -40.29
C SER A 618 -2.08 9.13 -40.37
N VAL A 619 -2.74 9.29 -39.25
CA VAL A 619 -4.20 9.33 -39.15
C VAL A 619 -4.61 10.75 -38.87
N PRO A 620 -5.35 11.41 -39.82
CA PRO A 620 -5.99 12.71 -39.56
C PRO A 620 -7.09 12.54 -38.49
N ILE A 621 -7.02 13.34 -37.44
CA ILE A 621 -7.96 13.28 -36.32
C ILE A 621 -8.19 14.66 -35.72
N ASP A 622 -9.47 14.98 -35.44
CA ASP A 622 -9.80 16.13 -34.62
C ASP A 622 -9.64 15.75 -33.12
N VAL A 623 -8.79 16.46 -32.42
CA VAL A 623 -8.47 16.17 -31.04
C VAL A 623 -9.19 17.16 -30.11
N PRO A 624 -10.15 16.70 -29.30
CA PRO A 624 -10.81 17.56 -28.34
C PRO A 624 -9.84 18.12 -27.28
N LYS A 625 -10.16 19.27 -26.73
CA LYS A 625 -9.47 19.82 -25.58
C LYS A 625 -9.59 18.88 -24.37
N LEU A 626 -8.59 18.86 -23.48
CA LEU A 626 -8.61 18.10 -22.23
C LEU A 626 -9.10 16.65 -22.42
N CYS A 627 -8.46 15.91 -23.32
CA CYS A 627 -8.93 14.60 -23.77
C CYS A 627 -7.80 13.57 -23.81
N CYS A 628 -8.12 12.31 -23.53
CA CYS A 628 -7.24 11.16 -23.74
C CYS A 628 -7.95 10.11 -24.58
N LEU A 629 -7.25 9.64 -25.64
CA LEU A 629 -7.76 8.70 -26.64
C LEU A 629 -6.86 7.47 -26.72
N TYR A 630 -7.47 6.28 -26.85
CA TYR A 630 -6.77 5.05 -27.18
C TYR A 630 -7.23 4.53 -28.53
N LEU A 631 -6.28 4.24 -29.41
CA LEU A 631 -6.54 3.74 -30.75
C LEU A 631 -5.85 2.40 -30.95
N VAL A 632 -6.51 1.50 -31.64
CA VAL A 632 -5.94 0.22 -32.10
C VAL A 632 -6.14 0.07 -33.59
N ARG A 633 -5.20 -0.62 -34.26
CA ARG A 633 -5.33 -0.96 -35.66
C ARG A 633 -6.35 -2.08 -35.85
N GLU A 634 -7.31 -1.95 -36.77
CA GLU A 634 -8.37 -2.96 -36.95
C GLU A 634 -7.87 -4.33 -37.47
N ASP A 635 -6.75 -4.34 -38.23
CA ASP A 635 -6.17 -5.56 -38.78
C ASP A 635 -5.34 -6.37 -37.75
N THR A 636 -5.23 -5.91 -36.51
CA THR A 636 -4.63 -6.71 -35.44
C THR A 636 -5.61 -7.82 -35.06
N PRO A 637 -5.25 -9.11 -35.11
CA PRO A 637 -6.17 -10.17 -34.75
C PRO A 637 -6.70 -9.96 -33.34
N SER A 638 -7.99 -9.69 -33.22
CA SER A 638 -8.60 -9.56 -31.90
C SER A 638 -8.52 -10.93 -31.22
N ARG A 639 -7.71 -11.05 -30.18
CA ARG A 639 -7.67 -12.21 -29.29
C ARG A 639 -8.91 -12.24 -28.40
N THR A 640 -10.09 -12.43 -29.02
CA THR A 640 -11.31 -12.81 -28.30
C THR A 640 -12.01 -13.92 -29.06
N LYS A 641 -11.45 -15.12 -28.99
CA LYS A 641 -12.20 -16.37 -29.09
C LYS A 641 -11.54 -17.40 -28.19
N SER A 642 -11.78 -17.28 -26.89
CA SER A 642 -11.62 -18.39 -25.97
C SER A 642 -12.82 -19.33 -26.17
N GLY A 643 -12.52 -20.59 -26.46
CA GLY A 643 -13.33 -21.72 -26.03
C GLY A 643 -14.68 -21.93 -26.70
N LYS A 644 -14.72 -22.35 -27.96
CA LYS A 644 -15.76 -23.33 -28.35
C LYS A 644 -15.31 -24.69 -27.81
N LYS A 645 -16.01 -25.20 -26.83
CA LYS A 645 -15.99 -26.62 -26.43
C LYS A 645 -16.20 -27.48 -27.69
N ALA A 646 -15.25 -28.35 -27.99
CA ALA A 646 -15.48 -29.43 -28.91
C ALA A 646 -16.56 -30.33 -28.31
N GLN A 647 -17.73 -30.36 -28.92
CA GLN A 647 -18.70 -31.42 -28.72
C GLN A 647 -18.11 -32.69 -29.34
N THR A 648 -17.71 -33.63 -28.49
CA THR A 648 -17.40 -34.97 -28.92
C THR A 648 -18.71 -35.66 -29.28
N ASP A 649 -18.95 -35.83 -30.56
CA ASP A 649 -19.95 -36.76 -31.11
C ASP A 649 -19.62 -38.19 -30.63
N LYS A 650 -20.48 -38.74 -29.81
CA LYS A 650 -20.52 -40.19 -29.56
C LYS A 650 -21.27 -40.83 -30.73
N GLY A 651 -20.51 -41.31 -31.71
CA GLY A 651 -21.04 -42.28 -32.65
C GLY A 651 -21.12 -43.67 -31.99
N ILE A 652 -22.32 -44.16 -31.85
CA ILE A 652 -22.66 -45.57 -31.56
C ILE A 652 -22.43 -46.35 -32.84
N THR A 653 -21.69 -47.45 -32.76
CA THR A 653 -22.10 -48.75 -33.41
C THR A 653 -21.10 -49.86 -33.14
N ALA A 654 -21.66 -51.04 -32.75
CA ALA A 654 -21.26 -52.46 -32.74
C ALA A 654 -20.12 -52.84 -31.77
#